data_07a8d5a4a519e7da80846830838d018b
#
_entry.id   07a8d5a4a519e7da80846830838d018b
#
_cell.length_a   1.000
_cell.length_b   1.000
_cell.length_c   1.000
_cell.angle_alpha   90.00
_cell.angle_beta   90.00
_cell.angle_gamma   90.00
#
_symmetry.space_group_name_H-M   'P 1'
#
loop_
_entity.id
_entity.type
_entity.pdbx_description
1 polymer ?
#
loop_
_entity_poly.entity_id
_entity_poly.type
_entity_poly.pdbx_seq_one_letter_code
_entity_poly.pdbx_strand_id
1 'polypeptide(L)'
;MALAFGTKLGPYEIQSPLGAGGMGEVYRARDTRLGRDVAIKVLPESFSSDLDRLQRFQQEARVLSALNHPNLLAIYDVGVQDGIHYLVSELLEGQTLRERMNWNPLPQRKVAEYALQLANGLAAAHDKEIVHRDLKPENVFVTRDERVKILDFGLAKQTRAAGTADTATLAATPTAVGVVMGTAGYMSPEQVRGQAVGHRSDIFSLGAILYEMISGEQAFHGESGVETMNAILKEEPPELAESGLNVSPGLERIVRRCLEKTPERRFQSASDLAFAIEALSGVSSSKTAQPAGAAPSVFRRRAAWLTAASLLTVAVIAFVTGMKFAAKPPLIFDQLAFGPGYVSSARFTPDGANVVYGASWNGKPLEIFSARLDGVESRSLGLPPADVLATSANGDMAILLGRHHFFQWMTTGTLARVPLSGGAPRPLMENACDADITADGKDLAVVRCGSDQQSLEFPIGKALYRTGGWIDHPAISPGGNEVAFIDHPIAGDDRGYVVLVNLSGKSERLTEEWSSIKGLTWSRRTQEVWFSASIGGESVALRAVTRSGKQRVLFSAPVDLMIEDINAQGQVLLTATRSFSEIAIHRPGLTSDRVLDFGSSTGSIAGLSDEGSLMAVNYSGSGTGTDYLTYMVRTDSPELVRLGEGDPSGISPDGKWIASFRPSSPGKIILYPTGTGEPRSFDIGPIANTGIFCSWTRDSSEFVYTGSESGKPPRPYLIDVASGTARPVAPENTSDALISPDGHFVLARNAQGFALYPIEGGAPQPVHGISAHEYPVQWDSSGTKLYVWDRSFPAHVSLLDPRSGVRKPWIDTMPPDPAGLLYANLFFTPDGKSYAYRYRRVLSTLYVTNGLR
;
A
#
# COMPACT_ATOMS: atom_id res chain seq x y z
N MET A 1 -39.79 18.98 17.72
CA MET A 1 -41.28 18.78 17.54
C MET A 1 -41.44 17.53 16.68
N ALA A 2 -42.27 16.57 17.13
CA ALA A 2 -42.56 15.38 16.32
C ALA A 2 -43.25 15.82 15.00
N LEU A 3 -42.76 15.28 13.87
CA LEU A 3 -43.35 15.58 12.56
C LEU A 3 -44.67 14.86 12.38
N ALA A 4 -45.69 15.58 11.90
CA ALA A 4 -47.03 15.03 11.68
C ALA A 4 -47.07 14.17 10.38
N PHE A 5 -48.03 13.23 10.32
CA PHE A 5 -48.34 12.48 9.10
C PHE A 5 -48.58 13.45 7.91
N GLY A 6 -48.02 13.14 6.76
CA GLY A 6 -48.16 13.95 5.57
C GLY A 6 -47.18 15.15 5.48
N THR A 7 -46.34 15.38 6.51
CA THR A 7 -45.28 16.42 6.44
C THR A 7 -44.29 16.04 5.32
N LYS A 8 -43.92 17.03 4.49
CA LYS A 8 -42.98 16.83 3.39
C LYS A 8 -41.62 17.37 3.75
N LEU A 9 -40.60 16.52 3.60
CA LEU A 9 -39.19 16.87 3.67
C LEU A 9 -38.58 16.65 2.28
N GLY A 10 -38.52 17.70 1.47
CA GLY A 10 -38.19 17.58 0.06
C GLY A 10 -39.18 16.67 -0.68
N PRO A 11 -38.72 15.59 -1.36
CA PRO A 11 -39.59 14.66 -2.08
C PRO A 11 -40.14 13.55 -1.16
N TYR A 12 -39.85 13.57 0.12
CA TYR A 12 -40.24 12.54 1.07
C TYR A 12 -41.42 12.94 1.89
N GLU A 13 -42.46 12.09 1.96
CA GLU A 13 -43.69 12.33 2.73
C GLU A 13 -43.71 11.40 3.94
N ILE A 14 -43.75 11.99 5.15
CA ILE A 14 -43.75 11.28 6.44
C ILE A 14 -45.02 10.46 6.58
N GLN A 15 -44.88 9.16 6.91
CA GLN A 15 -46.01 8.23 7.12
C GLN A 15 -46.23 7.92 8.59
N SER A 16 -45.19 7.56 9.33
CA SER A 16 -45.29 7.21 10.73
C SER A 16 -43.97 7.32 11.46
N PRO A 17 -43.94 7.58 12.77
CA PRO A 17 -42.74 7.45 13.56
C PRO A 17 -42.30 5.97 13.66
N LEU A 18 -40.98 5.74 13.62
CA LEU A 18 -40.36 4.43 13.86
C LEU A 18 -39.68 4.35 15.22
N GLY A 19 -39.16 5.49 15.70
CA GLY A 19 -38.47 5.57 16.98
C GLY A 19 -37.95 6.96 17.28
N ALA A 20 -37.67 7.21 18.56
CA ALA A 20 -37.02 8.47 19.01
C ALA A 20 -35.87 8.11 19.96
N GLY A 21 -34.73 8.79 19.86
CA GLY A 21 -33.56 8.59 20.69
C GLY A 21 -32.71 9.85 20.88
N GLY A 22 -31.62 9.74 21.62
CA GLY A 22 -30.74 10.89 21.91
C GLY A 22 -30.10 11.57 20.69
N MET A 23 -30.17 10.98 19.51
CA MET A 23 -29.61 11.48 18.25
C MET A 23 -30.69 11.89 17.23
N GLY A 24 -31.94 12.03 17.65
CA GLY A 24 -33.05 12.46 16.79
C GLY A 24 -34.22 11.48 16.73
N GLU A 25 -35.16 11.80 15.87
CA GLU A 25 -36.37 11.03 15.61
C GLU A 25 -36.29 10.34 14.27
N VAL A 26 -36.72 9.09 14.18
CA VAL A 26 -36.70 8.30 12.94
C VAL A 26 -38.14 8.05 12.49
N TYR A 27 -38.39 8.32 11.22
CA TYR A 27 -39.72 8.19 10.61
C TYR A 27 -39.70 7.27 9.39
N ARG A 28 -40.79 6.52 9.19
CA ARG A 28 -41.10 5.93 7.89
C ARG A 28 -41.63 7.02 6.98
N ALA A 29 -41.13 7.09 5.78
CA ALA A 29 -41.56 8.03 4.77
C ALA A 29 -41.66 7.39 3.38
N ARG A 30 -42.40 8.02 2.50
CA ARG A 30 -42.52 7.64 1.09
C ARG A 30 -41.68 8.56 0.22
N ASP A 31 -40.74 8.03 -0.53
CA ASP A 31 -40.09 8.73 -1.64
C ASP A 31 -41.09 8.84 -2.79
N THR A 32 -41.63 10.03 -3.01
CA THR A 32 -42.67 10.26 -4.00
C THR A 32 -42.17 10.24 -5.46
N ARG A 33 -40.83 10.39 -5.67
CA ARG A 33 -40.20 10.31 -7.00
C ARG A 33 -39.99 8.86 -7.44
N LEU A 34 -39.50 8.03 -6.52
CA LEU A 34 -39.14 6.64 -6.82
C LEU A 34 -40.21 5.63 -6.38
N GLY A 35 -41.26 6.08 -5.69
CA GLY A 35 -42.37 5.24 -5.26
C GLY A 35 -41.97 4.16 -4.26
N ARG A 36 -40.95 4.37 -3.42
CA ARG A 36 -40.46 3.42 -2.41
C ARG A 36 -40.57 3.98 -1.01
N ASP A 37 -40.65 3.09 -0.03
CA ASP A 37 -40.60 3.45 1.38
C ASP A 37 -39.15 3.57 1.84
N VAL A 38 -38.88 4.55 2.70
CA VAL A 38 -37.55 4.87 3.23
C VAL A 38 -37.65 5.19 4.72
N ALA A 39 -36.53 5.10 5.42
CA ALA A 39 -36.40 5.63 6.78
C ALA A 39 -35.76 7.02 6.71
N ILE A 40 -36.32 7.97 7.46
CA ILE A 40 -35.80 9.34 7.58
C ILE A 40 -35.46 9.59 9.05
N LYS A 41 -34.19 9.90 9.31
CA LYS A 41 -33.69 10.35 10.60
C LYS A 41 -33.58 11.86 10.60
N VAL A 42 -34.33 12.50 11.50
CA VAL A 42 -34.36 13.95 11.70
C VAL A 42 -33.47 14.32 12.85
N LEU A 43 -32.55 15.25 12.64
CA LEU A 43 -31.63 15.71 13.66
C LEU A 43 -32.28 16.67 14.64
N PRO A 44 -31.90 16.62 15.94
CA PRO A 44 -32.41 17.55 16.94
C PRO A 44 -32.04 19.01 16.62
N GLU A 45 -32.91 19.94 17.00
CA GLU A 45 -32.75 21.39 16.78
C GLU A 45 -31.47 21.96 17.44
N SER A 46 -31.00 21.35 18.56
CA SER A 46 -29.73 21.63 19.20
C SER A 46 -28.49 21.30 18.37
N PHE A 47 -28.66 20.49 17.33
CA PHE A 47 -27.60 20.13 16.37
C PHE A 47 -27.48 21.17 15.24
N SER A 48 -28.58 21.83 14.92
CA SER A 48 -28.66 22.82 13.84
C SER A 48 -28.02 24.17 14.20
N SER A 49 -27.74 24.41 15.49
CA SER A 49 -27.13 25.65 15.96
C SER A 49 -25.59 25.67 15.89
N ASP A 50 -24.93 24.53 15.61
CA ASP A 50 -23.47 24.39 15.51
C ASP A 50 -23.07 24.09 14.05
N LEU A 51 -22.66 25.12 13.31
CA LEU A 51 -22.31 25.04 11.89
C LEU A 51 -21.16 24.07 11.61
N ASP A 52 -20.19 23.96 12.51
CA ASP A 52 -19.04 23.05 12.33
C ASP A 52 -19.45 21.58 12.53
N ARG A 53 -20.40 21.30 13.41
CA ARG A 53 -20.99 19.96 13.56
C ARG A 53 -21.81 19.58 12.37
N LEU A 54 -22.55 20.52 11.82
CA LEU A 54 -23.42 20.30 10.68
C LEU A 54 -22.65 20.01 9.41
N GLN A 55 -21.59 20.77 9.14
CA GLN A 55 -20.72 20.53 7.98
C GLN A 55 -20.05 19.14 8.06
N ARG A 56 -19.57 18.76 9.24
CA ARG A 56 -18.97 17.45 9.48
C ARG A 56 -19.99 16.32 9.29
N PHE A 57 -21.19 16.47 9.83
CA PHE A 57 -22.27 15.50 9.62
C PHE A 57 -22.57 15.30 8.13
N GLN A 58 -22.69 16.40 7.36
CA GLN A 58 -22.94 16.32 5.93
C GLN A 58 -21.80 15.65 5.16
N GLN A 59 -20.55 15.92 5.56
CA GLN A 59 -19.37 15.31 4.96
C GLN A 59 -19.28 13.81 5.27
N GLU A 60 -19.47 13.43 6.53
CA GLU A 60 -19.47 12.01 6.94
C GLU A 60 -20.66 11.24 6.32
N ALA A 61 -21.83 11.82 6.26
CA ALA A 61 -22.98 11.22 5.59
C ALA A 61 -22.76 11.02 4.09
N ARG A 62 -22.04 11.94 3.41
CA ARG A 62 -21.63 11.77 2.00
C ARG A 62 -20.64 10.63 1.82
N VAL A 63 -19.66 10.50 2.72
CA VAL A 63 -18.69 9.40 2.68
C VAL A 63 -19.38 8.06 2.94
N LEU A 64 -20.31 8.01 3.90
CA LEU A 64 -21.11 6.81 4.20
C LEU A 64 -22.07 6.45 3.05
N SER A 65 -22.60 7.43 2.32
CA SER A 65 -23.47 7.16 1.15
C SER A 65 -22.72 6.47 -0.02
N ALA A 66 -21.41 6.58 -0.06
CA ALA A 66 -20.58 5.88 -1.03
C ALA A 66 -20.30 4.42 -0.63
N LEU A 67 -20.63 4.01 0.61
CA LEU A 67 -20.48 2.63 1.07
C LEU A 67 -21.69 1.79 0.63
N ASN A 68 -21.44 0.81 -0.23
CA ASN A 68 -22.43 -0.17 -0.62
C ASN A 68 -21.98 -1.56 -0.18
N HIS A 69 -22.45 -2.01 0.98
CA HIS A 69 -22.12 -3.32 1.53
C HIS A 69 -23.35 -3.96 2.17
N PRO A 70 -23.59 -5.28 2.01
CA PRO A 70 -24.80 -5.94 2.52
C PRO A 70 -24.97 -5.83 4.04
N ASN A 71 -23.89 -5.62 4.80
CA ASN A 71 -23.93 -5.53 6.26
C ASN A 71 -23.79 -4.09 6.79
N LEU A 72 -23.90 -3.07 5.92
CA LEU A 72 -23.98 -1.67 6.30
C LEU A 72 -25.33 -1.08 5.93
N LEU A 73 -25.82 -0.11 6.70
CA LEU A 73 -27.05 0.63 6.38
C LEU A 73 -26.82 1.48 5.11
N ALA A 74 -27.63 1.30 4.09
CA ALA A 74 -27.55 2.09 2.87
C ALA A 74 -28.15 3.48 3.09
N ILE A 75 -27.34 4.52 2.88
CA ILE A 75 -27.78 5.93 2.92
C ILE A 75 -28.14 6.34 1.49
N TYR A 76 -29.34 6.90 1.30
CA TYR A 76 -29.85 7.28 -0.01
C TYR A 76 -29.75 8.77 -0.29
N ASP A 77 -29.91 9.62 0.76
CA ASP A 77 -29.93 11.06 0.59
C ASP A 77 -29.66 11.78 1.92
N VAL A 78 -29.25 13.04 1.82
CA VAL A 78 -29.12 13.97 2.95
C VAL A 78 -29.70 15.30 2.54
N GLY A 79 -30.57 15.86 3.34
CA GLY A 79 -31.28 17.09 2.97
C GLY A 79 -31.52 18.06 4.11
N VAL A 80 -31.96 19.27 3.71
CA VAL A 80 -32.41 20.31 4.62
C VAL A 80 -33.71 20.88 4.07
N GLN A 81 -34.76 20.94 4.91
CA GLN A 81 -36.03 21.54 4.58
C GLN A 81 -36.51 22.38 5.78
N ASP A 82 -36.77 23.64 5.56
CA ASP A 82 -37.26 24.59 6.60
C ASP A 82 -36.40 24.61 7.90
N GLY A 83 -35.04 24.49 7.71
CA GLY A 83 -34.09 24.41 8.81
C GLY A 83 -34.00 23.04 9.48
N ILE A 84 -34.79 22.05 9.06
CA ILE A 84 -34.76 20.68 9.55
C ILE A 84 -33.75 19.86 8.72
N HIS A 85 -32.69 19.39 9.37
CA HIS A 85 -31.70 18.52 8.75
C HIS A 85 -32.13 17.07 8.88
N TYR A 86 -32.06 16.33 7.77
CA TYR A 86 -32.48 14.93 7.76
C TYR A 86 -31.56 14.05 6.90
N LEU A 87 -31.52 12.78 7.24
CA LEU A 87 -30.81 11.72 6.54
C LEU A 87 -31.83 10.66 6.11
N VAL A 88 -31.73 10.22 4.85
CA VAL A 88 -32.60 9.19 4.26
C VAL A 88 -31.82 7.92 4.06
N SER A 89 -32.38 6.80 4.55
CA SER A 89 -31.77 5.49 4.43
C SER A 89 -32.78 4.43 3.95
N GLU A 90 -32.23 3.22 3.70
CA GLU A 90 -33.09 2.07 3.51
C GLU A 90 -34.01 1.84 4.72
N LEU A 91 -35.25 1.44 4.46
CA LEU A 91 -36.18 1.01 5.52
C LEU A 91 -35.92 -0.45 5.83
N LEU A 92 -35.49 -0.75 7.05
CA LEU A 92 -35.22 -2.11 7.52
C LEU A 92 -36.45 -2.70 8.21
N GLU A 93 -36.69 -3.98 7.98
CA GLU A 93 -37.70 -4.78 8.70
C GLU A 93 -37.01 -5.85 9.55
N GLY A 94 -37.22 -5.81 10.85
CA GLY A 94 -36.55 -6.68 11.81
C GLY A 94 -36.50 -6.07 13.20
N GLN A 95 -35.43 -6.30 13.93
CA GLN A 95 -35.20 -5.80 15.29
C GLN A 95 -33.73 -5.56 15.56
N THR A 96 -33.40 -4.75 16.57
CA THR A 96 -32.03 -4.56 16.99
C THR A 96 -31.44 -5.83 17.59
N LEU A 97 -30.10 -5.95 17.59
CA LEU A 97 -29.42 -7.08 18.23
C LEU A 97 -29.71 -7.09 19.74
N ARG A 98 -29.87 -5.90 20.36
CA ARG A 98 -30.29 -5.78 21.76
C ARG A 98 -31.64 -6.46 22.01
N GLU A 99 -32.64 -6.15 21.20
CA GLU A 99 -33.98 -6.76 21.27
C GLU A 99 -33.90 -8.25 20.94
N ARG A 100 -33.06 -8.68 20.01
CA ARG A 100 -32.85 -10.07 19.63
C ARG A 100 -32.29 -10.92 20.76
N MET A 101 -31.31 -10.40 21.49
CA MET A 101 -30.69 -11.06 22.63
C MET A 101 -31.62 -11.06 23.84
N ASN A 102 -32.31 -9.97 24.09
CA ASN A 102 -33.16 -9.79 25.29
C ASN A 102 -32.49 -10.32 26.58
N TRP A 103 -31.16 -9.99 26.72
CA TRP A 103 -30.33 -10.44 27.86
C TRP A 103 -30.19 -11.96 28.01
N ASN A 104 -30.36 -12.72 26.92
CA ASN A 104 -30.19 -14.17 26.90
C ASN A 104 -29.08 -14.55 25.93
N PRO A 105 -28.31 -15.63 26.20
CA PRO A 105 -27.27 -16.10 25.28
C PRO A 105 -27.90 -16.62 23.98
N LEU A 106 -27.19 -16.33 22.87
CA LEU A 106 -27.57 -16.86 21.56
C LEU A 106 -26.89 -18.20 21.28
N PRO A 107 -27.49 -19.07 20.46
CA PRO A 107 -26.84 -20.30 20.01
C PRO A 107 -25.50 -19.99 19.33
N GLN A 108 -24.41 -20.69 19.66
CA GLN A 108 -23.05 -20.42 19.18
C GLN A 108 -22.94 -20.32 17.65
N ARG A 109 -23.73 -21.13 16.93
CA ARG A 109 -23.81 -21.06 15.48
C ARG A 109 -24.30 -19.68 15.02
N LYS A 110 -25.30 -19.11 15.69
CA LYS A 110 -25.84 -17.79 15.40
C LYS A 110 -24.83 -16.67 15.78
N VAL A 111 -24.15 -16.85 16.90
CA VAL A 111 -23.07 -15.96 17.30
C VAL A 111 -22.01 -15.89 16.21
N ALA A 112 -21.50 -17.03 15.72
CA ALA A 112 -20.50 -17.07 14.66
C ALA A 112 -21.02 -16.46 13.34
N GLU A 113 -22.29 -16.73 12.97
CA GLU A 113 -22.93 -16.19 11.78
C GLU A 113 -23.04 -14.65 11.82
N TYR A 114 -23.51 -14.10 12.95
CA TYR A 114 -23.66 -12.66 13.14
C TYR A 114 -22.30 -11.98 13.28
N ALA A 115 -21.36 -12.60 13.99
CA ALA A 115 -20.00 -12.13 14.15
C ALA A 115 -19.28 -11.96 12.81
N LEU A 116 -19.42 -12.95 11.92
CA LEU A 116 -18.83 -12.89 10.57
C LEU A 116 -19.41 -11.74 9.75
N GLN A 117 -20.72 -11.55 9.80
CA GLN A 117 -21.39 -10.46 9.09
C GLN A 117 -20.98 -9.09 9.63
N LEU A 118 -20.87 -8.94 10.97
CA LEU A 118 -20.39 -7.70 11.62
C LEU A 118 -18.95 -7.41 11.23
N ALA A 119 -18.08 -8.41 11.29
CA ALA A 119 -16.67 -8.26 10.93
C ALA A 119 -16.50 -7.84 9.45
N ASN A 120 -17.28 -8.43 8.52
CA ASN A 120 -17.27 -8.04 7.11
C ASN A 120 -17.78 -6.60 6.89
N GLY A 121 -18.85 -6.21 7.61
CA GLY A 121 -19.36 -4.84 7.56
C GLY A 121 -18.35 -3.82 8.07
N LEU A 122 -17.70 -4.10 9.21
CA LEU A 122 -16.64 -3.25 9.75
C LEU A 122 -15.42 -3.20 8.81
N ALA A 123 -15.02 -4.33 8.23
CA ALA A 123 -13.92 -4.36 7.27
C ALA A 123 -14.17 -3.41 6.09
N ALA A 124 -15.37 -3.46 5.49
CA ALA A 124 -15.74 -2.58 4.38
C ALA A 124 -15.74 -1.09 4.75
N ALA A 125 -16.08 -0.75 6.01
CA ALA A 125 -16.00 0.62 6.51
C ALA A 125 -14.55 1.04 6.79
N HIS A 126 -13.77 0.18 7.46
CA HIS A 126 -12.37 0.41 7.79
C HIS A 126 -11.48 0.56 6.55
N ASP A 127 -11.76 -0.17 5.47
CA ASP A 127 -11.10 -0.02 4.17
C ASP A 127 -11.28 1.37 3.54
N LYS A 128 -12.29 2.12 4.00
CA LYS A 128 -12.54 3.52 3.64
C LYS A 128 -12.17 4.49 4.77
N GLU A 129 -11.37 4.02 5.74
CA GLU A 129 -10.91 4.79 6.90
C GLU A 129 -12.03 5.29 7.81
N ILE A 130 -13.21 4.68 7.72
CA ILE A 130 -14.37 5.01 8.55
C ILE A 130 -14.37 4.11 9.78
N VAL A 131 -14.21 4.71 10.95
CA VAL A 131 -14.29 4.04 12.25
C VAL A 131 -15.64 4.31 12.88
N HIS A 132 -16.31 3.27 13.39
CA HIS A 132 -17.68 3.38 13.93
C HIS A 132 -17.74 4.13 15.26
N ARG A 133 -16.82 3.89 16.18
CA ARG A 133 -16.61 4.56 17.47
C ARG A 133 -17.71 4.43 18.52
N ASP A 134 -18.87 3.93 18.17
CA ASP A 134 -20.03 3.69 19.07
C ASP A 134 -20.72 2.37 18.74
N LEU A 135 -19.95 1.32 18.45
CA LEU A 135 -20.49 0.01 18.13
C LEU A 135 -21.03 -0.66 19.41
N LYS A 136 -22.32 -1.01 19.39
CA LYS A 136 -23.06 -1.63 20.49
C LYS A 136 -24.28 -2.37 19.95
N PRO A 137 -24.93 -3.27 20.70
CA PRO A 137 -26.06 -4.04 20.23
C PRO A 137 -27.26 -3.22 19.71
N GLU A 138 -27.45 -2.01 20.24
CA GLU A 138 -28.50 -1.08 19.81
C GLU A 138 -28.23 -0.53 18.39
N ASN A 139 -26.95 -0.46 17.98
CA ASN A 139 -26.53 0.00 16.65
C ASN A 139 -26.30 -1.15 15.66
N VAL A 140 -26.76 -2.34 16.00
CA VAL A 140 -26.74 -3.52 15.14
C VAL A 140 -28.17 -3.98 14.91
N PHE A 141 -28.59 -4.08 13.66
CA PHE A 141 -29.93 -4.50 13.26
C PHE A 141 -29.90 -5.88 12.62
N VAL A 142 -30.84 -6.74 13.02
CA VAL A 142 -31.03 -8.07 12.44
C VAL A 142 -32.33 -8.06 11.66
N THR A 143 -32.24 -8.18 10.35
CA THR A 143 -33.40 -8.21 9.45
C THR A 143 -34.17 -9.53 9.54
N ARG A 144 -35.38 -9.59 8.98
CA ARG A 144 -36.22 -10.82 8.99
C ARG A 144 -35.55 -11.99 8.27
N ASP A 145 -34.70 -11.75 7.29
CA ASP A 145 -33.91 -12.75 6.57
C ASP A 145 -32.57 -13.07 7.25
N GLU A 146 -32.44 -12.74 8.56
CA GLU A 146 -31.26 -13.00 9.40
C GLU A 146 -29.99 -12.31 8.91
N ARG A 147 -30.09 -11.23 8.15
CA ARG A 147 -28.96 -10.43 7.74
C ARG A 147 -28.68 -9.37 8.80
N VAL A 148 -27.40 -9.21 9.13
CA VAL A 148 -26.96 -8.17 10.06
C VAL A 148 -26.64 -6.89 9.29
N LYS A 149 -27.12 -5.74 9.82
CA LYS A 149 -26.83 -4.39 9.33
C LYS A 149 -26.27 -3.53 10.45
N ILE A 150 -25.10 -2.91 10.23
CA ILE A 150 -24.52 -1.93 11.15
C ILE A 150 -25.18 -0.59 10.87
N LEU A 151 -25.70 0.03 11.91
CA LEU A 151 -26.37 1.33 11.89
C LEU A 151 -25.44 2.41 12.43
N ASP A 152 -25.78 3.67 12.20
CA ASP A 152 -25.32 4.89 12.91
C ASP A 152 -23.81 4.91 13.24
N PHE A 153 -22.97 4.99 12.24
CA PHE A 153 -21.55 5.36 12.44
C PHE A 153 -21.49 6.68 13.19
N GLY A 154 -20.59 6.79 14.17
CA GLY A 154 -20.57 7.82 15.20
C GLY A 154 -20.52 9.29 14.78
N LEU A 155 -21.42 9.69 13.85
CA LEU A 155 -21.58 11.02 13.24
C LEU A 155 -21.67 12.19 14.24
N ALA A 156 -21.85 11.90 15.55
CA ALA A 156 -22.10 12.91 16.55
C ALA A 156 -21.06 13.03 17.68
N LYS A 157 -20.03 12.15 17.73
CA LYS A 157 -19.13 12.03 18.91
C LYS A 157 -17.73 12.65 18.76
N GLN A 158 -17.41 13.36 17.67
CA GLN A 158 -16.13 14.09 17.57
C GLN A 158 -16.21 15.46 18.22
N THR A 159 -16.07 15.51 19.53
CA THR A 159 -15.73 16.75 20.24
C THR A 159 -14.49 16.52 21.09
N ARG A 160 -13.39 17.22 20.71
CA ARG A 160 -12.08 17.38 21.35
C ARG A 160 -10.98 16.42 20.92
N ALA A 161 -10.32 16.80 19.86
CA ALA A 161 -8.87 16.58 19.73
C ALA A 161 -8.25 17.89 19.20
N ALA A 162 -7.21 18.32 19.91
CA ALA A 162 -6.27 19.39 19.64
C ALA A 162 -6.57 20.76 20.27
N GLY A 163 -5.84 21.08 21.34
CA GLY A 163 -5.54 22.45 21.77
C GLY A 163 -5.91 22.77 23.21
N THR A 164 -4.86 22.86 24.02
CA THR A 164 -4.76 23.46 25.36
C THR A 164 -5.15 22.62 26.58
N ALA A 165 -4.10 22.42 27.39
CA ALA A 165 -4.17 21.90 28.72
C ALA A 165 -5.08 22.78 29.59
N ASP A 166 -6.11 22.15 30.19
CA ASP A 166 -6.63 22.53 31.48
C ASP A 166 -7.29 21.31 32.12
N THR A 167 -6.57 20.74 33.07
CA THR A 167 -6.95 19.60 33.89
C THR A 167 -7.85 20.03 35.03
N ALA A 168 -9.03 20.59 34.72
CA ALA A 168 -10.03 20.84 35.76
C ALA A 168 -11.39 21.21 35.16
N THR A 169 -12.15 20.23 34.69
CA THR A 169 -13.62 20.30 34.58
C THR A 169 -14.24 19.00 34.08
N LEU A 170 -13.96 17.88 34.76
CA LEU A 170 -14.71 16.61 34.60
C LEU A 170 -15.72 16.39 35.74
N ALA A 171 -15.97 17.43 36.52
CA ALA A 171 -17.00 17.41 37.55
C ALA A 171 -17.92 18.61 37.29
N ALA A 172 -19.19 18.32 37.07
CA ALA A 172 -20.33 19.21 36.99
C ALA A 172 -20.90 19.53 35.59
N THR A 173 -21.68 18.57 35.06
CA THR A 173 -23.00 18.89 34.56
C THR A 173 -23.96 17.83 35.12
N PRO A 174 -24.95 18.18 35.96
CA PRO A 174 -25.97 17.23 36.40
C PRO A 174 -26.96 17.04 35.28
N THR A 175 -26.77 15.99 34.51
CA THR A 175 -27.74 15.52 33.53
C THR A 175 -28.60 14.46 34.18
N ALA A 176 -29.87 14.61 34.01
CA ALA A 176 -31.00 13.84 34.51
C ALA A 176 -30.69 12.34 34.76
N VAL A 177 -31.05 11.94 35.95
CA VAL A 177 -31.10 10.55 36.42
C VAL A 177 -31.85 9.69 35.37
N GLY A 178 -31.12 8.74 34.71
CA GLY A 178 -31.77 7.64 33.98
C GLY A 178 -31.26 7.24 32.61
N VAL A 179 -30.29 7.94 31.96
CA VAL A 179 -29.96 7.65 30.53
C VAL A 179 -28.49 7.26 30.27
N VAL A 180 -27.59 7.25 31.26
CA VAL A 180 -26.13 7.03 31.00
C VAL A 180 -25.64 5.59 31.35
N MET A 181 -26.46 4.72 31.90
CA MET A 181 -25.99 3.48 32.55
C MET A 181 -25.63 2.32 31.59
N GLY A 182 -26.03 2.34 30.29
CA GLY A 182 -25.82 1.21 29.37
C GLY A 182 -24.70 1.33 28.35
N THR A 183 -24.19 2.53 28.06
CA THR A 183 -23.32 2.77 26.89
C THR A 183 -21.83 2.58 27.17
N ALA A 184 -21.38 2.64 28.39
CA ALA A 184 -19.97 2.56 28.75
C ALA A 184 -19.33 1.19 28.51
N GLY A 185 -20.09 0.09 28.67
CA GLY A 185 -19.57 -1.28 28.64
C GLY A 185 -18.96 -1.76 27.31
N TYR A 186 -19.14 -1.03 26.21
CA TYR A 186 -18.58 -1.35 24.89
C TYR A 186 -17.44 -0.43 24.47
N MET A 187 -17.09 0.57 25.28
CA MET A 187 -15.97 1.47 25.00
C MET A 187 -14.64 0.71 25.06
N SER A 188 -13.75 1.02 24.15
CA SER A 188 -12.38 0.51 24.23
C SER A 188 -11.55 1.23 25.29
N PRO A 189 -10.47 0.60 25.82
CA PRO A 189 -9.59 1.25 26.80
C PRO A 189 -9.02 2.59 26.35
N GLU A 190 -8.69 2.74 25.07
CA GLU A 190 -8.21 4.01 24.48
C GLU A 190 -9.30 5.08 24.43
N GLN A 191 -10.57 4.71 24.20
CA GLN A 191 -11.71 5.64 24.29
C GLN A 191 -11.90 6.14 25.73
N VAL A 192 -11.84 5.24 26.71
CA VAL A 192 -11.95 5.59 28.14
C VAL A 192 -10.80 6.52 28.55
N ARG A 193 -9.60 6.34 28.03
CA ARG A 193 -8.43 7.20 28.29
C ARG A 193 -8.43 8.50 27.50
N GLY A 194 -9.37 8.73 26.58
CA GLY A 194 -9.38 9.89 25.70
C GLY A 194 -8.23 9.93 24.70
N GLN A 195 -7.65 8.77 24.37
CA GLN A 195 -6.58 8.60 23.39
C GLN A 195 -7.14 8.54 21.96
N ALA A 196 -6.26 8.55 20.96
CA ALA A 196 -6.64 8.41 19.55
C ALA A 196 -7.39 7.08 19.30
N VAL A 197 -8.57 7.17 18.70
CA VAL A 197 -9.49 6.06 18.44
C VAL A 197 -9.36 5.62 16.98
N GLY A 198 -8.96 4.38 16.75
CA GLY A 198 -8.81 3.78 15.42
C GLY A 198 -9.71 2.55 15.21
N HIS A 199 -9.58 1.89 14.07
CA HIS A 199 -10.34 0.70 13.70
C HIS A 199 -10.25 -0.46 14.74
N ARG A 200 -9.16 -0.53 15.51
CA ARG A 200 -9.01 -1.53 16.58
C ARG A 200 -9.90 -1.26 17.80
N SER A 201 -10.43 -0.06 17.94
CA SER A 201 -11.42 0.25 18.95
C SER A 201 -12.77 -0.42 18.62
N ASP A 202 -13.19 -0.45 17.35
CA ASP A 202 -14.38 -1.15 16.92
C ASP A 202 -14.23 -2.68 17.08
N ILE A 203 -13.01 -3.22 16.91
CA ILE A 203 -12.72 -4.63 17.16
C ILE A 203 -12.90 -4.98 18.65
N PHE A 204 -12.50 -4.10 19.57
CA PHE A 204 -12.76 -4.27 20.99
C PHE A 204 -14.26 -4.25 21.29
N SER A 205 -15.00 -3.27 20.76
CA SER A 205 -16.45 -3.16 20.90
C SER A 205 -17.17 -4.38 20.35
N LEU A 206 -16.72 -4.90 19.17
CA LEU A 206 -17.24 -6.16 18.63
C LEU A 206 -16.92 -7.33 19.55
N GLY A 207 -15.74 -7.39 20.17
CA GLY A 207 -15.39 -8.38 21.18
C GLY A 207 -16.34 -8.39 22.39
N ALA A 208 -16.71 -7.19 22.89
CA ALA A 208 -17.67 -7.04 23.97
C ALA A 208 -19.10 -7.51 23.57
N ILE A 209 -19.51 -7.20 22.33
CA ILE A 209 -20.77 -7.71 21.77
C ILE A 209 -20.77 -9.24 21.64
N LEU A 210 -19.65 -9.82 21.17
CA LEU A 210 -19.50 -11.28 21.05
C LEU A 210 -19.57 -11.96 22.41
N TYR A 211 -18.90 -11.40 23.41
CA TYR A 211 -18.97 -11.90 24.78
C TYR A 211 -20.42 -11.94 25.26
N GLU A 212 -21.15 -10.83 25.09
CA GLU A 212 -22.54 -10.73 25.53
C GLU A 212 -23.46 -11.64 24.72
N MET A 213 -23.29 -11.81 23.41
CA MET A 213 -24.06 -12.77 22.61
C MET A 213 -23.87 -14.22 23.11
N ILE A 214 -22.68 -14.55 23.65
CA ILE A 214 -22.39 -15.90 24.16
C ILE A 214 -22.89 -16.09 25.57
N SER A 215 -22.66 -15.13 26.48
CA SER A 215 -22.94 -15.26 27.92
C SER A 215 -24.35 -14.78 28.31
N GLY A 216 -24.93 -13.83 27.54
CA GLY A 216 -26.12 -13.07 27.94
C GLY A 216 -25.79 -11.90 28.87
N GLU A 217 -24.55 -11.71 29.25
CA GLU A 217 -24.08 -10.68 30.19
C GLU A 217 -23.03 -9.80 29.54
N GLN A 218 -22.90 -8.53 29.97
CA GLN A 218 -21.88 -7.61 29.48
C GLN A 218 -20.47 -8.04 29.94
N ALA A 219 -19.48 -7.94 29.05
CA ALA A 219 -18.09 -8.25 29.36
C ALA A 219 -17.50 -7.38 30.49
N PHE A 220 -17.95 -6.15 30.58
CA PHE A 220 -17.54 -5.18 31.61
C PHE A 220 -18.77 -4.41 32.12
N HIS A 221 -19.02 -4.49 33.40
CA HIS A 221 -20.09 -3.75 34.05
C HIS A 221 -19.70 -3.36 35.48
N GLY A 222 -20.30 -2.29 36.03
CA GLY A 222 -20.15 -1.82 37.41
C GLY A 222 -21.43 -1.12 37.85
N GLU A 223 -21.56 -0.84 39.15
CA GLU A 223 -22.72 -0.15 39.72
C GLU A 223 -22.83 1.29 39.21
N SER A 224 -21.74 1.84 38.67
CA SER A 224 -21.68 3.18 38.08
C SER A 224 -20.92 3.16 36.74
N GLY A 225 -21.13 4.19 35.90
CA GLY A 225 -20.38 4.36 34.66
C GLY A 225 -18.86 4.48 34.90
N VAL A 226 -18.44 5.05 36.05
CA VAL A 226 -17.04 5.16 36.44
C VAL A 226 -16.45 3.77 36.77
N GLU A 227 -17.17 2.94 37.47
CA GLU A 227 -16.76 1.56 37.76
C GLU A 227 -16.69 0.73 36.50
N THR A 228 -17.65 0.84 35.60
CA THR A 228 -17.60 0.20 34.29
C THR A 228 -16.36 0.61 33.51
N MET A 229 -16.03 1.91 33.48
CA MET A 229 -14.81 2.39 32.85
C MET A 229 -13.55 1.86 33.53
N ASN A 230 -13.54 1.73 34.85
CA ASN A 230 -12.40 1.15 35.58
C ASN A 230 -12.26 -0.36 35.27
N ALA A 231 -13.36 -1.10 35.18
CA ALA A 231 -13.35 -2.51 34.76
C ALA A 231 -12.78 -2.66 33.33
N ILE A 232 -13.18 -1.81 32.38
CA ILE A 232 -12.62 -1.80 31.03
C ILE A 232 -11.11 -1.58 31.04
N LEU A 233 -10.59 -0.74 31.93
CA LEU A 233 -9.16 -0.41 31.97
C LEU A 233 -8.31 -1.47 32.64
N LYS A 234 -8.82 -2.19 33.66
CA LYS A 234 -8.02 -2.98 34.58
C LYS A 234 -8.45 -4.43 34.72
N GLU A 235 -9.69 -4.77 34.46
CA GLU A 235 -10.23 -6.10 34.73
C GLU A 235 -10.33 -6.93 33.44
N GLU A 236 -10.11 -8.24 33.57
CA GLU A 236 -10.42 -9.20 32.51
C GLU A 236 -11.87 -9.62 32.64
N PRO A 237 -12.58 -9.85 31.51
CA PRO A 237 -13.94 -10.37 31.58
C PRO A 237 -13.92 -11.79 32.19
N PRO A 238 -15.00 -12.21 32.87
CA PRO A 238 -15.13 -13.56 33.40
C PRO A 238 -14.90 -14.62 32.32
N GLU A 239 -14.31 -15.77 32.69
CA GLU A 239 -14.06 -16.85 31.72
C GLU A 239 -15.38 -17.44 31.23
N LEU A 240 -15.59 -17.49 29.91
CA LEU A 240 -16.80 -18.06 29.31
C LEU A 240 -16.99 -19.56 29.65
N ALA A 241 -15.89 -20.28 29.89
CA ALA A 241 -15.91 -21.67 30.30
C ALA A 241 -16.47 -21.88 31.71
N GLU A 242 -16.34 -20.91 32.63
CA GLU A 242 -16.83 -20.98 34.01
C GLU A 242 -18.35 -20.70 34.11
N SER A 243 -18.96 -20.09 33.08
CA SER A 243 -20.39 -19.79 33.04
C SER A 243 -21.28 -21.03 32.82
N GLY A 244 -20.69 -22.23 32.75
CA GLY A 244 -21.44 -23.47 32.49
C GLY A 244 -21.92 -23.64 31.05
N LEU A 245 -21.58 -22.71 30.17
CA LEU A 245 -21.87 -22.72 28.75
C LEU A 245 -20.76 -23.53 28.04
N ASN A 246 -21.19 -24.53 27.25
CA ASN A 246 -20.23 -25.33 26.46
C ASN A 246 -19.71 -24.53 25.24
N VAL A 247 -18.86 -23.51 25.48
CA VAL A 247 -18.32 -22.62 24.44
C VAL A 247 -17.16 -23.30 23.72
N SER A 248 -17.12 -23.17 22.37
CA SER A 248 -16.00 -23.72 21.62
C SER A 248 -14.70 -22.97 21.96
N PRO A 249 -13.58 -23.68 22.23
CA PRO A 249 -12.30 -23.03 22.59
C PRO A 249 -11.80 -22.05 21.53
N GLY A 250 -12.19 -22.23 20.26
CA GLY A 250 -11.86 -21.33 19.16
C GLY A 250 -12.58 -19.99 19.27
N LEU A 251 -13.89 -20.02 19.58
CA LEU A 251 -14.69 -18.81 19.73
C LEU A 251 -14.28 -18.01 20.97
N GLU A 252 -14.02 -18.69 22.09
CA GLU A 252 -13.51 -18.05 23.30
C GLU A 252 -12.16 -17.34 23.06
N ARG A 253 -11.23 -17.99 22.34
CA ARG A 253 -9.95 -17.37 21.97
C ARG A 253 -10.13 -16.11 21.10
N ILE A 254 -11.08 -16.13 20.18
CA ILE A 254 -11.40 -14.95 19.35
C ILE A 254 -11.89 -13.80 20.24
N VAL A 255 -12.85 -14.05 21.11
CA VAL A 255 -13.40 -13.03 22.04
C VAL A 255 -12.30 -12.47 22.92
N ARG A 256 -11.49 -13.32 23.56
CA ARG A 256 -10.38 -12.90 24.42
C ARG A 256 -9.39 -12.01 23.66
N ARG A 257 -9.03 -12.38 22.42
CA ARG A 257 -8.14 -11.57 21.58
C ARG A 257 -8.74 -10.22 21.16
N CYS A 258 -10.03 -10.14 20.93
CA CYS A 258 -10.69 -8.86 20.67
C CYS A 258 -10.65 -7.94 21.90
N LEU A 259 -10.79 -8.49 23.10
CA LEU A 259 -10.86 -7.78 24.38
C LEU A 259 -9.50 -7.45 25.02
N GLU A 260 -8.39 -7.72 24.33
CA GLU A 260 -7.05 -7.30 24.76
C GLU A 260 -7.00 -5.79 25.05
N LYS A 261 -6.41 -5.43 26.19
CA LYS A 261 -6.34 -4.02 26.62
C LYS A 261 -5.47 -3.15 25.73
N THR A 262 -4.44 -3.75 25.16
CA THR A 262 -3.48 -3.11 24.28
C THR A 262 -3.91 -3.31 22.81
N PRO A 263 -4.19 -2.23 22.04
CA PRO A 263 -4.70 -2.35 20.66
C PRO A 263 -3.84 -3.22 19.74
N GLU A 264 -2.50 -3.21 19.95
CA GLU A 264 -1.53 -3.97 19.15
C GLU A 264 -1.64 -5.50 19.36
N ARG A 265 -2.23 -5.95 20.47
CA ARG A 265 -2.46 -7.38 20.77
C ARG A 265 -3.79 -7.91 20.23
N ARG A 266 -4.69 -7.04 19.80
CA ARG A 266 -5.97 -7.41 19.19
C ARG A 266 -5.77 -7.94 17.76
N PHE A 267 -6.84 -8.31 17.09
CA PHE A 267 -6.84 -8.44 15.64
C PHE A 267 -6.46 -7.10 15.02
N GLN A 268 -5.63 -7.12 13.98
CA GLN A 268 -5.13 -5.89 13.38
C GLN A 268 -6.09 -5.32 12.34
N SER A 269 -7.01 -6.13 11.83
CA SER A 269 -8.10 -5.69 10.95
C SER A 269 -9.38 -6.46 11.25
N ALA A 270 -10.53 -5.89 10.85
CA ALA A 270 -11.80 -6.61 10.91
C ALA A 270 -11.86 -7.76 9.89
N SER A 271 -11.09 -7.69 8.80
CA SER A 271 -10.93 -8.78 7.84
C SER A 271 -10.22 -10.00 8.45
N ASP A 272 -9.17 -9.79 9.27
CA ASP A 272 -8.50 -10.87 9.99
C ASP A 272 -9.44 -11.53 10.99
N LEU A 273 -10.27 -10.75 11.65
CA LEU A 273 -11.29 -11.24 12.56
C LEU A 273 -12.36 -12.06 11.81
N ALA A 274 -12.86 -11.58 10.67
CA ALA A 274 -13.81 -12.31 9.82
C ALA A 274 -13.24 -13.66 9.38
N PHE A 275 -12.01 -13.69 8.92
CA PHE A 275 -11.31 -14.91 8.53
C PHE A 275 -11.17 -15.92 9.69
N ALA A 276 -10.83 -15.43 10.89
CA ALA A 276 -10.73 -16.29 12.08
C ALA A 276 -12.07 -16.89 12.48
N ILE A 277 -13.18 -16.14 12.34
CA ILE A 277 -14.53 -16.62 12.62
C ILE A 277 -14.99 -17.63 11.56
N GLU A 278 -14.72 -17.39 10.28
CA GLU A 278 -15.08 -18.29 9.18
C GLU A 278 -14.39 -19.65 9.33
N ALA A 279 -13.14 -19.67 9.77
CA ALA A 279 -12.39 -20.89 10.05
C ALA A 279 -13.05 -21.79 11.12
N LEU A 280 -13.81 -21.22 12.07
CA LEU A 280 -14.58 -21.98 13.06
C LEU A 280 -15.82 -22.65 12.46
N SER A 281 -16.45 -22.04 11.45
CA SER A 281 -17.67 -22.54 10.84
C SER A 281 -17.44 -23.76 9.95
N GLY A 282 -16.22 -23.94 9.41
CA GLY A 282 -15.82 -25.07 8.58
C GLY A 282 -15.59 -26.40 9.31
N VAL A 283 -15.56 -26.41 10.64
CA VAL A 283 -15.22 -27.61 11.44
C VAL A 283 -16.47 -28.41 11.91
N SER A 284 -17.68 -27.91 11.70
CA SER A 284 -18.92 -28.47 12.32
C SER A 284 -19.80 -29.32 11.41
N SER A 285 -19.25 -30.03 10.41
CA SER A 285 -20.05 -30.97 9.59
C SER A 285 -19.51 -32.40 9.60
N SER A 286 -19.33 -32.96 10.81
CA SER A 286 -19.26 -34.42 10.97
C SER A 286 -20.49 -34.91 11.73
N LYS A 287 -21.49 -35.34 10.98
CA LYS A 287 -22.64 -36.04 11.50
C LYS A 287 -22.21 -37.40 12.03
N THR A 288 -22.29 -37.57 13.33
CA THR A 288 -22.22 -38.89 14.02
C THR A 288 -23.44 -39.71 13.67
N ALA A 289 -23.27 -40.75 12.91
CA ALA A 289 -24.31 -41.76 12.69
C ALA A 289 -24.26 -42.78 13.82
N GLN A 290 -25.37 -42.91 14.58
CA GLN A 290 -25.59 -43.96 15.55
C GLN A 290 -25.87 -45.32 14.83
N PRO A 291 -25.31 -46.44 15.29
CA PRO A 291 -25.57 -47.73 14.69
C PRO A 291 -26.83 -48.34 15.26
N ALA A 292 -27.74 -48.70 14.39
CA ALA A 292 -28.91 -49.56 14.71
C ALA A 292 -28.49 -51.03 14.64
N GLY A 293 -28.95 -51.83 15.64
CA GLY A 293 -28.60 -53.23 15.82
C GLY A 293 -29.12 -54.16 14.70
N ALA A 294 -28.37 -55.19 14.42
CA ALA A 294 -28.73 -56.29 13.52
C ALA A 294 -28.56 -57.65 14.20
N ALA A 295 -29.54 -58.48 14.02
CA ALA A 295 -29.55 -59.90 14.38
C ALA A 295 -28.98 -60.76 13.21
N PRO A 296 -28.49 -61.98 13.45
CA PRO A 296 -27.57 -62.67 12.58
C PRO A 296 -28.23 -63.62 11.56
N SER A 297 -27.68 -63.76 10.38
CA SER A 297 -27.90 -64.87 9.50
C SER A 297 -26.65 -65.33 8.74
N VAL A 298 -26.51 -66.61 8.69
CA VAL A 298 -25.40 -67.48 8.29
C VAL A 298 -25.24 -67.47 6.77
N PHE A 299 -24.12 -66.89 6.27
CA PHE A 299 -23.50 -67.36 5.01
C PHE A 299 -22.00 -67.07 5.12
N ARG A 300 -21.26 -68.01 5.64
CA ARG A 300 -19.81 -67.91 5.88
C ARG A 300 -19.05 -68.77 4.92
N ARG A 301 -18.14 -68.20 4.19
CA ARG A 301 -16.68 -68.48 4.04
C ARG A 301 -16.03 -67.96 2.77
N ARG A 302 -16.81 -67.45 1.80
CA ARG A 302 -16.20 -66.82 0.59
C ARG A 302 -16.32 -65.32 0.56
N ALA A 303 -17.20 -64.72 1.40
CA ALA A 303 -17.36 -63.29 1.52
C ALA A 303 -16.27 -62.62 2.40
N ALA A 304 -15.64 -63.38 3.31
CA ALA A 304 -14.64 -62.83 4.24
C ALA A 304 -13.35 -62.35 3.54
N TRP A 305 -12.95 -62.93 2.42
CA TRP A 305 -11.78 -62.49 1.64
C TRP A 305 -12.07 -61.29 0.77
N LEU A 306 -13.28 -61.15 0.25
CA LEU A 306 -13.71 -60.01 -0.53
C LEU A 306 -13.99 -58.78 0.36
N THR A 307 -14.50 -58.98 1.59
CA THR A 307 -14.69 -57.90 2.56
C THR A 307 -13.35 -57.43 3.16
N ALA A 308 -12.39 -58.33 3.39
CA ALA A 308 -11.04 -57.97 3.82
C ALA A 308 -10.30 -57.17 2.75
N ALA A 309 -10.41 -57.60 1.46
CA ALA A 309 -9.82 -56.88 0.33
C ALA A 309 -10.48 -55.51 0.11
N SER A 310 -11.80 -55.39 0.22
CA SER A 310 -12.48 -54.09 0.12
C SER A 310 -12.21 -53.17 1.30
N LEU A 311 -12.11 -53.72 2.53
CA LEU A 311 -11.70 -52.94 3.72
C LEU A 311 -10.25 -52.45 3.61
N LEU A 312 -9.36 -53.29 3.09
CA LEU A 312 -7.97 -52.89 2.83
C LEU A 312 -7.92 -51.80 1.76
N THR A 313 -8.70 -51.93 0.68
CA THR A 313 -8.77 -50.90 -0.37
C THR A 313 -9.37 -49.59 0.15
N VAL A 314 -10.42 -49.66 0.96
CA VAL A 314 -11.03 -48.48 1.61
C VAL A 314 -10.07 -47.88 2.63
N ALA A 315 -9.35 -48.69 3.40
CA ALA A 315 -8.32 -48.23 4.35
C ALA A 315 -7.12 -47.57 3.61
N VAL A 316 -6.70 -48.12 2.47
CA VAL A 316 -5.65 -47.54 1.66
C VAL A 316 -6.15 -46.24 0.98
N ILE A 317 -7.37 -46.21 0.48
CA ILE A 317 -8.00 -44.98 -0.06
C ILE A 317 -8.19 -43.94 1.05
N ALA A 318 -8.67 -44.36 2.24
CA ALA A 318 -8.80 -43.45 3.38
C ALA A 318 -7.45 -42.99 3.92
N PHE A 319 -6.42 -43.83 3.91
CA PHE A 319 -5.03 -43.44 4.25
C PHE A 319 -4.44 -42.49 3.23
N VAL A 320 -4.60 -42.78 1.93
CA VAL A 320 -4.11 -41.91 0.84
C VAL A 320 -4.89 -40.61 0.78
N THR A 321 -6.20 -40.64 0.98
CA THR A 321 -7.01 -39.42 1.11
C THR A 321 -6.71 -38.69 2.42
N GLY A 322 -6.57 -39.39 3.55
CA GLY A 322 -6.13 -38.81 4.82
C GLY A 322 -4.75 -38.15 4.74
N MET A 323 -3.81 -38.72 4.00
CA MET A 323 -2.52 -38.09 3.70
C MET A 323 -2.65 -36.86 2.79
N LYS A 324 -3.61 -36.84 1.87
CA LYS A 324 -3.91 -35.67 1.03
C LYS A 324 -4.69 -34.59 1.78
N PHE A 325 -5.43 -34.96 2.81
CA PHE A 325 -6.18 -34.05 3.71
C PHE A 325 -5.52 -33.87 5.07
N ALA A 326 -4.29 -34.39 5.29
CA ALA A 326 -3.51 -34.01 6.45
C ALA A 326 -3.44 -32.48 6.51
N ALA A 327 -3.98 -31.88 7.56
CA ALA A 327 -4.06 -30.45 7.75
C ALA A 327 -2.66 -29.87 7.50
N LYS A 328 -2.53 -28.98 6.52
CA LYS A 328 -1.28 -28.28 6.25
C LYS A 328 -0.89 -27.62 7.57
N PRO A 329 0.35 -27.76 8.03
CA PRO A 329 0.79 -27.05 9.22
C PRO A 329 0.55 -25.57 9.00
N PRO A 330 0.08 -24.83 10.02
CA PRO A 330 -0.13 -23.40 9.90
C PRO A 330 1.17 -22.74 9.49
N LEU A 331 1.09 -21.80 8.54
CA LEU A 331 2.23 -20.97 8.17
C LEU A 331 2.58 -20.09 9.37
N ILE A 332 3.81 -20.17 9.83
CA ILE A 332 4.35 -19.36 10.90
C ILE A 332 5.33 -18.40 10.27
N PHE A 333 5.20 -17.13 10.60
CA PHE A 333 6.09 -16.05 10.17
C PHE A 333 6.84 -15.55 11.40
N ASP A 334 8.12 -15.86 11.47
CA ASP A 334 9.00 -15.38 12.53
C ASP A 334 9.69 -14.08 12.06
N GLN A 335 9.52 -13.02 12.83
CA GLN A 335 10.08 -11.71 12.52
C GLN A 335 11.57 -11.66 12.91
N LEU A 336 12.45 -11.32 11.96
CA LEU A 336 13.90 -11.31 12.14
C LEU A 336 14.48 -9.91 12.34
N ALA A 337 13.88 -8.87 11.75
CA ALA A 337 14.41 -7.52 11.82
C ALA A 337 13.40 -6.55 12.44
N PHE A 338 13.91 -5.68 13.31
CA PHE A 338 13.13 -4.69 14.06
C PHE A 338 13.76 -3.31 13.90
N GLY A 339 12.98 -2.33 13.51
CA GLY A 339 13.40 -0.93 13.48
C GLY A 339 12.59 -0.08 12.53
N PRO A 340 12.55 1.25 12.75
CA PRO A 340 11.94 2.19 11.82
C PRO A 340 12.88 2.40 10.63
N GLY A 341 12.55 1.83 9.48
CA GLY A 341 13.34 1.90 8.27
C GLY A 341 13.01 0.79 7.29
N TYR A 342 13.91 0.49 6.38
CA TYR A 342 13.69 -0.53 5.38
C TYR A 342 14.82 -1.56 5.31
N VAL A 343 14.45 -2.78 4.95
CA VAL A 343 15.34 -3.85 4.53
C VAL A 343 15.41 -3.81 3.00
N SER A 344 16.62 -3.77 2.45
CA SER A 344 16.85 -3.67 1.01
C SER A 344 17.02 -5.04 0.35
N SER A 345 17.57 -6.00 1.07
CA SER A 345 17.82 -7.36 0.61
C SER A 345 18.11 -8.28 1.79
N ALA A 346 17.91 -9.59 1.64
CA ALA A 346 18.26 -10.56 2.65
C ALA A 346 18.63 -11.92 2.02
N ARG A 347 19.62 -12.59 2.57
CA ARG A 347 20.09 -13.90 2.12
C ARG A 347 20.36 -14.83 3.31
N PHE A 348 20.04 -16.10 3.16
CA PHE A 348 20.49 -17.11 4.10
C PHE A 348 22.00 -17.30 4.01
N THR A 349 22.64 -17.57 5.16
CA THR A 349 23.99 -18.14 5.15
C THR A 349 23.95 -19.58 4.63
N PRO A 350 25.03 -20.10 4.06
CA PRO A 350 25.05 -21.45 3.45
C PRO A 350 24.71 -22.60 4.42
N ASP A 351 25.00 -22.41 5.71
CA ASP A 351 24.63 -23.35 6.79
C ASP A 351 23.13 -23.30 7.13
N GLY A 352 22.41 -22.28 6.63
CA GLY A 352 21.00 -22.07 6.92
C GLY A 352 20.70 -21.68 8.37
N ALA A 353 21.72 -21.36 9.19
CA ALA A 353 21.55 -21.01 10.61
C ALA A 353 21.40 -19.50 10.84
N ASN A 354 21.90 -18.69 9.91
CA ASN A 354 21.87 -17.23 10.00
C ASN A 354 21.29 -16.61 8.73
N VAL A 355 20.98 -15.34 8.83
CA VAL A 355 20.57 -14.47 7.73
C VAL A 355 21.49 -13.26 7.72
N VAL A 356 21.96 -12.86 6.54
CA VAL A 356 22.61 -11.57 6.32
C VAL A 356 21.66 -10.69 5.53
N TYR A 357 21.52 -9.44 5.93
CA TYR A 357 20.58 -8.51 5.26
C TYR A 357 21.10 -7.08 5.26
N GLY A 358 20.79 -6.36 4.18
CA GLY A 358 21.00 -4.93 4.07
C GLY A 358 19.83 -4.17 4.68
N ALA A 359 20.09 -3.17 5.52
CA ALA A 359 19.02 -2.35 6.09
C ALA A 359 19.49 -0.93 6.39
N SER A 360 18.54 0.01 6.29
CA SER A 360 18.70 1.40 6.72
C SER A 360 17.72 1.68 7.87
N TRP A 361 18.23 1.91 9.07
CA TRP A 361 17.45 2.17 10.26
C TRP A 361 17.56 3.63 10.69
N ASN A 362 16.42 4.28 11.02
CA ASN A 362 16.37 5.68 11.49
C ASN A 362 17.07 6.68 10.54
N GLY A 363 16.99 6.45 9.23
CA GLY A 363 17.63 7.31 8.22
C GLY A 363 19.15 7.22 8.17
N LYS A 364 19.77 6.25 8.84
CA LYS A 364 21.20 5.97 8.71
C LYS A 364 21.53 5.38 7.35
N PRO A 365 22.77 5.49 6.87
CA PRO A 365 23.21 4.81 5.67
C PRO A 365 22.91 3.31 5.70
N LEU A 366 22.78 2.71 4.52
CA LEU A 366 22.54 1.28 4.37
C LEU A 366 23.73 0.48 4.95
N GLU A 367 23.47 -0.42 5.88
CA GLU A 367 24.46 -1.30 6.50
C GLU A 367 24.06 -2.76 6.35
N ILE A 368 25.05 -3.66 6.36
CA ILE A 368 24.81 -5.10 6.35
C ILE A 368 24.82 -5.64 7.79
N PHE A 369 23.75 -6.34 8.13
CA PHE A 369 23.54 -6.98 9.42
C PHE A 369 23.55 -8.50 9.29
N SER A 370 23.86 -9.19 10.38
CA SER A 370 23.65 -10.62 10.53
C SER A 370 22.72 -10.90 11.69
N ALA A 371 21.75 -11.80 11.49
CA ALA A 371 20.81 -12.27 12.51
C ALA A 371 20.79 -13.81 12.54
N ARG A 372 20.61 -14.38 13.72
CA ARG A 372 20.37 -15.82 13.89
C ARG A 372 18.89 -16.12 13.69
N LEU A 373 18.57 -17.27 13.09
CA LEU A 373 17.18 -17.69 12.91
C LEU A 373 16.49 -18.08 14.23
N ASP A 374 17.26 -18.48 15.24
CA ASP A 374 16.77 -18.88 16.57
C ASP A 374 16.89 -17.77 17.62
N GLY A 375 17.30 -16.56 17.22
CA GLY A 375 17.55 -15.41 18.09
C GLY A 375 16.86 -14.14 17.62
N VAL A 376 16.73 -13.19 18.53
CA VAL A 376 16.16 -11.84 18.26
C VAL A 376 17.20 -10.76 18.05
N GLU A 377 18.50 -11.09 18.16
CA GLU A 377 19.58 -10.11 18.05
C GLU A 377 20.14 -10.04 16.64
N SER A 378 20.20 -8.82 16.12
CA SER A 378 20.89 -8.48 14.87
C SER A 378 22.14 -7.70 15.16
N ARG A 379 23.25 -8.06 14.51
CA ARG A 379 24.54 -7.40 14.65
C ARG A 379 25.00 -6.81 13.31
N SER A 380 25.41 -5.54 13.29
CA SER A 380 26.10 -4.94 12.14
C SER A 380 27.44 -5.65 11.91
N LEU A 381 27.75 -5.90 10.64
CA LEU A 381 29.04 -6.47 10.24
C LEU A 381 30.17 -5.44 10.18
N GLY A 382 29.87 -4.14 10.40
CA GLY A 382 30.86 -3.05 10.41
C GLY A 382 31.50 -2.80 9.05
N LEU A 383 30.83 -3.16 7.97
CA LEU A 383 31.27 -2.92 6.59
C LEU A 383 30.98 -1.47 6.18
N PRO A 384 31.70 -0.93 5.19
CA PRO A 384 31.29 0.33 4.56
C PRO A 384 29.84 0.26 4.06
N PRO A 385 29.14 1.38 3.85
CA PRO A 385 27.77 1.39 3.33
C PRO A 385 27.61 0.50 2.10
N ALA A 386 26.84 -0.58 2.25
CA ALA A 386 26.71 -1.61 1.24
C ALA A 386 25.39 -2.38 1.37
N ASP A 387 25.00 -3.07 0.31
CA ASP A 387 23.90 -4.02 0.29
C ASP A 387 24.41 -5.43 0.01
N VAL A 388 23.70 -6.46 0.54
CA VAL A 388 24.04 -7.86 0.27
C VAL A 388 23.29 -8.33 -0.96
N LEU A 389 24.00 -8.89 -1.95
CA LEU A 389 23.40 -9.42 -3.17
C LEU A 389 23.22 -10.94 -3.11
N ALA A 390 24.28 -11.67 -2.73
CA ALA A 390 24.26 -13.12 -2.68
C ALA A 390 25.29 -13.68 -1.68
N THR A 391 25.10 -14.95 -1.29
CA THR A 391 26.01 -15.72 -0.44
C THR A 391 26.38 -17.03 -1.13
N SER A 392 27.61 -17.51 -0.92
CA SER A 392 28.11 -18.76 -1.48
C SER A 392 28.55 -19.78 -0.43
N ALA A 393 28.55 -21.07 -0.77
CA ALA A 393 28.86 -22.14 0.18
C ALA A 393 30.30 -22.10 0.68
N ASN A 394 31.21 -21.41 0.00
CA ASN A 394 32.59 -21.20 0.47
C ASN A 394 32.72 -20.11 1.55
N GLY A 395 31.61 -19.47 1.94
CA GLY A 395 31.62 -18.46 2.99
C GLY A 395 31.87 -17.03 2.50
N ASP A 396 31.75 -16.75 1.21
CA ASP A 396 31.82 -15.41 0.62
C ASP A 396 30.44 -14.80 0.41
N MET A 397 30.39 -13.46 0.47
CA MET A 397 29.26 -12.63 0.05
C MET A 397 29.61 -11.81 -1.18
N ALA A 398 28.69 -11.65 -2.11
CA ALA A 398 28.67 -10.58 -3.08
C ALA A 398 27.90 -9.39 -2.48
N ILE A 399 28.51 -8.21 -2.50
CA ILE A 399 27.92 -6.98 -1.95
C ILE A 399 28.01 -5.84 -2.95
N LEU A 400 27.10 -4.87 -2.83
CA LEU A 400 27.09 -3.66 -3.63
C LEU A 400 27.52 -2.46 -2.76
N LEU A 401 28.76 -1.99 -2.92
CA LEU A 401 29.30 -0.86 -2.19
C LEU A 401 28.81 0.46 -2.76
N GLY A 402 28.53 1.43 -1.90
CA GLY A 402 28.12 2.77 -2.32
C GLY A 402 26.84 2.78 -3.14
N ARG A 403 25.91 1.83 -2.84
CA ARG A 403 24.64 1.74 -3.55
C ARG A 403 23.91 3.06 -3.52
N HIS A 404 23.52 3.56 -4.67
CA HIS A 404 22.73 4.77 -4.83
C HIS A 404 21.73 4.62 -5.97
N HIS A 405 20.60 5.35 -5.85
CA HIS A 405 19.58 5.38 -6.89
C HIS A 405 20.00 6.36 -7.99
N PHE A 406 20.01 5.91 -9.22
CA PHE A 406 20.23 6.81 -10.36
C PHE A 406 18.92 7.08 -11.13
N PHE A 407 17.92 6.19 -10.98
CA PHE A 407 16.60 6.37 -11.55
C PHE A 407 15.56 5.58 -10.74
N GLN A 408 14.48 6.19 -10.32
CA GLN A 408 13.37 5.60 -9.52
C GLN A 408 13.70 4.31 -8.74
N TRP A 409 13.53 3.16 -9.38
CA TRP A 409 13.77 1.82 -8.82
C TRP A 409 15.19 1.30 -9.07
N MET A 410 15.90 1.93 -10.00
CA MET A 410 17.19 1.45 -10.46
C MET A 410 18.32 1.96 -9.57
N THR A 411 19.12 1.03 -9.08
CA THR A 411 20.28 1.31 -8.22
C THR A 411 21.55 0.85 -8.88
N THR A 412 22.68 1.48 -8.58
CA THR A 412 23.99 1.06 -9.02
C THR A 412 25.02 1.25 -7.92
N GLY A 413 26.16 0.61 -8.07
CA GLY A 413 27.26 0.68 -7.14
C GLY A 413 28.48 -0.10 -7.62
N THR A 414 29.43 -0.33 -6.72
CA THR A 414 30.61 -1.16 -6.99
C THR A 414 30.37 -2.57 -6.44
N LEU A 415 30.31 -3.57 -7.32
CA LEU A 415 30.26 -4.99 -6.91
C LEU A 415 31.57 -5.35 -6.22
N ALA A 416 31.49 -5.92 -5.04
CA ALA A 416 32.63 -6.40 -4.28
C ALA A 416 32.37 -7.77 -3.67
N ARG A 417 33.43 -8.49 -3.34
CA ARG A 417 33.39 -9.75 -2.60
C ARG A 417 33.94 -9.55 -1.19
N VAL A 418 33.31 -10.14 -0.20
CA VAL A 418 33.73 -10.08 1.19
C VAL A 418 33.38 -11.40 1.91
N PRO A 419 34.21 -11.90 2.85
CA PRO A 419 33.85 -13.06 3.66
C PRO A 419 32.61 -12.79 4.54
N LEU A 420 31.79 -13.80 4.81
CA LEU A 420 30.65 -13.74 5.75
C LEU A 420 31.05 -13.33 7.17
N SER A 421 32.31 -13.63 7.56
CA SER A 421 32.89 -13.20 8.85
C SER A 421 33.20 -11.70 8.92
N GLY A 422 33.05 -10.96 7.81
CA GLY A 422 33.44 -9.57 7.69
C GLY A 422 34.89 -9.42 7.21
N GLY A 423 35.37 -8.18 7.09
CA GLY A 423 36.71 -7.85 6.61
C GLY A 423 36.68 -6.77 5.52
N ALA A 424 37.82 -6.50 4.89
CA ALA A 424 37.90 -5.50 3.82
C ALA A 424 37.24 -6.03 2.53
N PRO A 425 36.25 -5.34 1.96
CA PRO A 425 35.66 -5.72 0.68
C PRO A 425 36.70 -5.65 -0.45
N ARG A 426 36.67 -6.63 -1.35
CA ARG A 426 37.47 -6.64 -2.57
C ARG A 426 36.62 -6.23 -3.76
N PRO A 427 36.80 -5.04 -4.32
CA PRO A 427 36.07 -4.57 -5.49
C PRO A 427 36.34 -5.48 -6.70
N LEU A 428 35.29 -5.74 -7.48
CA LEU A 428 35.33 -6.56 -8.69
C LEU A 428 34.96 -5.75 -9.95
N MET A 429 33.94 -4.90 -9.84
CA MET A 429 33.40 -4.18 -11.00
C MET A 429 32.60 -2.95 -10.55
N GLU A 430 32.80 -1.83 -11.26
CA GLU A 430 31.97 -0.63 -11.14
C GLU A 430 30.71 -0.74 -12.01
N ASN A 431 29.70 0.08 -11.69
CA ASN A 431 28.42 0.13 -12.42
C ASN A 431 27.70 -1.23 -12.47
N ALA A 432 27.75 -1.96 -11.38
CA ALA A 432 26.89 -3.12 -11.15
C ALA A 432 25.56 -2.68 -10.54
N CYS A 433 24.47 -3.33 -10.94
CA CYS A 433 23.14 -3.07 -10.39
C CYS A 433 22.70 -4.20 -9.47
N ASP A 434 22.94 -5.45 -9.84
CA ASP A 434 22.57 -6.61 -9.08
C ASP A 434 23.48 -7.79 -9.43
N ALA A 435 23.51 -8.84 -8.60
CA ALA A 435 24.29 -10.03 -8.88
C ALA A 435 23.82 -11.23 -8.06
N ASP A 436 24.08 -12.44 -8.60
CA ASP A 436 24.03 -13.70 -7.88
C ASP A 436 25.36 -14.45 -8.01
N ILE A 437 25.65 -15.35 -7.08
CA ILE A 437 26.91 -16.10 -7.02
C ILE A 437 26.64 -17.59 -7.11
N THR A 438 27.47 -18.32 -7.87
CA THR A 438 27.39 -19.79 -7.92
C THR A 438 27.59 -20.40 -6.52
N ALA A 439 27.00 -21.57 -6.30
CA ALA A 439 27.09 -22.25 -5.00
C ALA A 439 28.53 -22.50 -4.54
N ASP A 440 29.44 -22.76 -5.49
CA ASP A 440 30.88 -22.97 -5.21
C ASP A 440 31.68 -21.66 -5.08
N GLY A 441 30.99 -20.49 -5.27
CA GLY A 441 31.58 -19.17 -5.13
C GLY A 441 32.53 -18.74 -6.25
N LYS A 442 32.64 -19.50 -7.35
CA LYS A 442 33.62 -19.18 -8.40
C LYS A 442 33.16 -18.08 -9.32
N ASP A 443 31.95 -18.19 -9.83
CA ASP A 443 31.41 -17.33 -10.86
C ASP A 443 30.26 -16.49 -10.34
N LEU A 444 30.02 -15.34 -10.97
CA LEU A 444 28.95 -14.40 -10.67
C LEU A 444 28.11 -14.13 -11.92
N ALA A 445 26.79 -14.21 -11.76
CA ALA A 445 25.85 -13.61 -12.69
C ALA A 445 25.64 -12.15 -12.27
N VAL A 446 25.94 -11.21 -13.16
CA VAL A 446 25.97 -9.77 -12.81
C VAL A 446 25.13 -8.98 -13.80
N VAL A 447 24.29 -8.11 -13.27
CA VAL A 447 23.62 -7.07 -14.04
C VAL A 447 24.53 -5.87 -14.13
N ARG A 448 25.05 -5.60 -15.32
CA ARG A 448 25.82 -4.38 -15.61
C ARG A 448 24.91 -3.28 -16.06
N CYS A 449 24.95 -2.17 -15.37
CA CYS A 449 24.26 -0.95 -15.74
C CYS A 449 25.09 -0.09 -16.68
N GLY A 450 24.63 0.04 -17.91
CA GLY A 450 25.17 0.99 -18.89
C GLY A 450 24.28 2.21 -19.03
N SER A 451 24.78 3.23 -19.72
CA SER A 451 24.01 4.45 -20.02
C SER A 451 22.79 4.19 -20.93
N ASP A 452 22.92 3.24 -21.85
CA ASP A 452 21.97 3.02 -22.94
C ASP A 452 21.27 1.65 -22.88
N GLN A 453 21.94 0.66 -22.31
CA GLN A 453 21.44 -0.71 -22.18
C GLN A 453 21.97 -1.34 -20.92
N GLN A 454 21.14 -2.17 -20.31
CA GLN A 454 21.61 -3.11 -19.29
C GLN A 454 21.93 -4.48 -19.88
N SER A 455 22.87 -5.16 -19.29
CA SER A 455 23.23 -6.51 -19.67
C SER A 455 23.34 -7.45 -18.49
N LEU A 456 22.83 -8.67 -18.66
CA LEU A 456 23.12 -9.78 -17.75
C LEU A 456 24.37 -10.51 -18.27
N GLU A 457 25.42 -10.54 -17.48
CA GLU A 457 26.67 -11.23 -17.77
C GLU A 457 26.81 -12.47 -16.89
N PHE A 458 27.21 -13.62 -17.47
CA PHE A 458 27.56 -14.82 -16.73
C PHE A 458 28.49 -15.74 -17.52
N PRO A 459 29.73 -15.99 -17.04
CA PRO A 459 30.44 -15.25 -15.99
C PRO A 459 30.69 -13.79 -16.38
N ILE A 460 31.24 -12.99 -15.46
CA ILE A 460 31.59 -11.58 -15.72
C ILE A 460 32.38 -11.45 -17.04
N GLY A 461 31.97 -10.50 -17.89
CA GLY A 461 32.54 -10.28 -19.23
C GLY A 461 31.85 -11.04 -20.37
N LYS A 462 30.96 -12.02 -20.08
CA LYS A 462 30.18 -12.72 -21.08
C LYS A 462 28.71 -12.34 -20.97
N ALA A 463 28.25 -11.44 -21.82
CA ALA A 463 26.85 -11.04 -21.86
C ALA A 463 25.98 -12.18 -22.41
N LEU A 464 24.97 -12.60 -21.65
CA LEU A 464 23.95 -13.56 -22.02
C LEU A 464 22.67 -12.89 -22.53
N TYR A 465 22.34 -11.72 -22.00
CA TYR A 465 21.11 -11.00 -22.34
C TYR A 465 21.35 -9.48 -22.32
N ARG A 466 20.59 -8.73 -23.11
CA ARG A 466 20.62 -7.28 -23.17
C ARG A 466 19.21 -6.73 -23.31
N THR A 467 18.92 -5.59 -22.65
CA THR A 467 17.64 -4.90 -22.73
C THR A 467 17.83 -3.40 -22.81
N GLY A 468 16.91 -2.72 -23.50
CA GLY A 468 16.81 -1.26 -23.45
C GLY A 468 16.04 -0.73 -22.23
N GLY A 469 15.41 -1.65 -21.48
CA GLY A 469 14.80 -1.40 -20.19
C GLY A 469 15.78 -1.62 -19.04
N TRP A 470 15.38 -2.40 -18.02
CA TRP A 470 16.27 -2.74 -16.92
C TRP A 470 16.06 -4.17 -16.41
N ILE A 471 17.07 -4.73 -15.74
CA ILE A 471 17.11 -6.08 -15.22
C ILE A 471 17.33 -6.03 -13.71
N ASP A 472 16.62 -6.89 -12.96
CA ASP A 472 16.93 -7.11 -11.56
C ASP A 472 16.74 -8.58 -11.13
N HIS A 473 17.15 -8.88 -9.91
CA HIS A 473 17.05 -10.17 -9.24
C HIS A 473 17.53 -11.35 -10.09
N PRO A 474 18.75 -11.29 -10.63
CA PRO A 474 19.31 -12.46 -11.31
C PRO A 474 19.46 -13.61 -10.31
N ALA A 475 19.03 -14.81 -10.67
CA ALA A 475 19.12 -16.01 -9.84
C ALA A 475 19.64 -17.18 -10.66
N ILE A 476 20.82 -17.69 -10.30
CA ILE A 476 21.45 -18.83 -10.94
C ILE A 476 20.66 -20.09 -10.58
N SER A 477 20.31 -20.90 -11.59
CA SER A 477 19.63 -22.17 -11.35
C SER A 477 20.45 -23.12 -10.46
N PRO A 478 19.80 -24.00 -9.69
CA PRO A 478 20.53 -24.96 -8.83
C PRO A 478 21.56 -25.80 -9.56
N GLY A 479 21.41 -26.02 -10.87
CA GLY A 479 22.37 -26.72 -11.73
C GLY A 479 23.49 -25.85 -12.31
N GLY A 480 23.44 -24.53 -12.12
CA GLY A 480 24.44 -23.59 -12.62
C GLY A 480 24.46 -23.35 -14.13
N ASN A 481 23.45 -23.84 -14.86
CA ASN A 481 23.43 -23.84 -16.33
C ASN A 481 22.45 -22.83 -16.94
N GLU A 482 21.69 -22.13 -16.12
CA GLU A 482 20.71 -21.13 -16.51
C GLU A 482 20.64 -20.02 -15.46
N VAL A 483 20.18 -18.85 -15.88
CA VAL A 483 19.90 -17.73 -14.98
C VAL A 483 18.48 -17.27 -15.22
N ALA A 484 17.66 -17.22 -14.16
CA ALA A 484 16.37 -16.57 -14.15
C ALA A 484 16.53 -15.12 -13.68
N PHE A 485 15.75 -14.20 -14.22
CA PHE A 485 15.80 -12.79 -13.84
C PHE A 485 14.48 -12.09 -14.20
N ILE A 486 14.29 -10.90 -13.70
CA ILE A 486 13.18 -10.04 -14.10
C ILE A 486 13.68 -9.06 -15.17
N ASP A 487 12.99 -9.01 -16.31
CA ASP A 487 13.20 -8.02 -17.36
C ASP A 487 12.06 -7.02 -17.35
N HIS A 488 12.39 -5.75 -17.18
CA HIS A 488 11.48 -4.62 -17.17
C HIS A 488 11.64 -3.87 -18.49
N PRO A 489 10.61 -3.89 -19.37
CA PRO A 489 10.73 -3.31 -20.71
C PRO A 489 10.85 -1.79 -20.74
N ILE A 490 10.44 -1.12 -19.67
CA ILE A 490 10.45 0.34 -19.55
C ILE A 490 11.37 0.75 -18.41
N ALA A 491 12.36 1.60 -18.72
CA ALA A 491 13.27 2.12 -17.72
C ALA A 491 12.51 2.89 -16.62
N GLY A 492 12.74 2.49 -15.34
CA GLY A 492 12.13 3.12 -14.17
C GLY A 492 10.68 2.74 -13.88
N ASP A 493 10.06 1.87 -14.66
CA ASP A 493 8.76 1.26 -14.38
C ASP A 493 8.99 -0.15 -13.80
N ASP A 494 8.19 -0.57 -12.82
CA ASP A 494 8.31 -1.87 -12.15
C ASP A 494 7.43 -2.98 -12.79
N ARG A 495 6.77 -2.68 -13.93
CA ARG A 495 6.16 -3.73 -14.76
C ARG A 495 7.24 -4.60 -15.41
N GLY A 496 6.95 -5.86 -15.59
CA GLY A 496 7.94 -6.75 -16.18
C GLY A 496 7.51 -8.21 -16.20
N TYR A 497 8.43 -9.07 -16.56
CA TYR A 497 8.19 -10.52 -16.67
C TYR A 497 9.43 -11.33 -16.31
N VAL A 498 9.21 -12.57 -15.90
CA VAL A 498 10.31 -13.50 -15.62
C VAL A 498 10.88 -14.06 -16.93
N VAL A 499 12.19 -13.95 -17.05
CA VAL A 499 12.98 -14.50 -18.18
C VAL A 499 13.95 -15.55 -17.67
N LEU A 500 14.11 -16.61 -18.43
CA LEU A 500 15.13 -17.63 -18.24
C LEU A 500 16.12 -17.58 -19.41
N VAL A 501 17.43 -17.53 -19.13
CA VAL A 501 18.47 -17.56 -20.16
C VAL A 501 19.48 -18.67 -19.86
N ASN A 502 19.88 -19.42 -20.87
CA ASN A 502 20.91 -20.44 -20.74
C ASN A 502 22.31 -19.89 -21.06
N LEU A 503 23.36 -20.69 -20.81
CA LEU A 503 24.76 -20.29 -21.03
C LEU A 503 25.12 -20.01 -22.50
N SER A 504 24.27 -20.41 -23.46
CA SER A 504 24.43 -20.08 -24.90
C SER A 504 23.81 -18.73 -25.27
N GLY A 505 23.11 -18.08 -24.35
CA GLY A 505 22.40 -16.82 -24.58
C GLY A 505 20.98 -17.00 -25.17
N LYS A 506 20.46 -18.24 -25.26
CA LYS A 506 19.08 -18.48 -25.65
C LYS A 506 18.17 -18.14 -24.46
N SER A 507 17.31 -17.17 -24.63
CA SER A 507 16.34 -16.72 -23.62
C SER A 507 14.93 -17.17 -23.92
N GLU A 508 14.15 -17.35 -22.86
CA GLU A 508 12.73 -17.71 -22.91
C GLU A 508 11.97 -16.92 -21.85
N ARG A 509 10.83 -16.34 -22.22
CA ARG A 509 9.94 -15.64 -21.30
C ARG A 509 9.04 -16.67 -20.61
N LEU A 510 9.10 -16.76 -19.27
CA LEU A 510 8.30 -17.70 -18.48
C LEU A 510 6.93 -17.18 -18.05
N THR A 511 6.73 -15.87 -18.03
CA THR A 511 5.47 -15.23 -17.63
C THR A 511 5.03 -14.20 -18.65
N GLU A 512 3.75 -13.86 -18.62
CA GLU A 512 3.26 -12.62 -19.22
C GLU A 512 3.71 -11.40 -18.41
N GLU A 513 3.46 -10.20 -18.92
CA GLU A 513 3.82 -8.96 -18.26
C GLU A 513 2.94 -8.73 -17.03
N TRP A 514 3.57 -8.45 -15.88
CA TRP A 514 2.94 -8.07 -14.64
C TRP A 514 2.95 -6.55 -14.48
N SER A 515 1.92 -5.99 -13.86
CA SER A 515 1.86 -4.54 -13.60
C SER A 515 2.90 -4.07 -12.58
N SER A 516 3.31 -4.97 -11.67
CA SER A 516 4.46 -4.79 -10.77
C SER A 516 5.04 -6.16 -10.47
N ILE A 517 6.36 -6.29 -10.60
CA ILE A 517 7.08 -7.54 -10.31
C ILE A 517 8.41 -7.21 -9.63
N LYS A 518 8.77 -7.98 -8.59
CA LYS A 518 10.00 -7.78 -7.80
C LYS A 518 10.33 -9.03 -6.99
N GLY A 519 11.57 -9.16 -6.58
CA GLY A 519 12.04 -10.33 -5.83
C GLY A 519 11.91 -11.62 -6.63
N LEU A 520 13.00 -12.32 -6.82
CA LEU A 520 13.04 -13.58 -7.56
C LEU A 520 14.11 -14.50 -6.97
N THR A 521 13.79 -15.79 -6.85
CA THR A 521 14.75 -16.82 -6.42
C THR A 521 14.33 -18.20 -6.91
N TRP A 522 15.25 -19.17 -6.87
CA TRP A 522 14.99 -20.57 -7.19
C TRP A 522 14.58 -21.37 -5.96
N SER A 523 13.48 -22.10 -6.07
CA SER A 523 13.16 -23.18 -5.15
C SER A 523 13.90 -24.47 -5.57
N ARG A 524 14.94 -24.83 -4.80
CA ARG A 524 15.69 -26.08 -5.06
C ARG A 524 14.82 -27.33 -4.93
N ARG A 525 13.78 -27.25 -4.07
CA ARG A 525 12.88 -28.37 -3.77
C ARG A 525 11.89 -28.63 -4.91
N THR A 526 11.27 -27.58 -5.46
CA THR A 526 10.24 -27.70 -6.50
C THR A 526 10.78 -27.49 -7.91
N GLN A 527 12.03 -27.03 -8.06
CA GLN A 527 12.66 -26.65 -9.33
C GLN A 527 11.85 -25.58 -10.09
N GLU A 528 11.17 -24.72 -9.33
CA GLU A 528 10.39 -23.58 -9.82
C GLU A 528 11.12 -22.28 -9.51
N VAL A 529 10.87 -21.26 -10.33
CA VAL A 529 11.23 -19.88 -10.01
C VAL A 529 10.11 -19.26 -9.19
N TRP A 530 10.45 -18.77 -8.00
CA TRP A 530 9.52 -18.06 -7.14
C TRP A 530 9.77 -16.56 -7.25
N PHE A 531 8.70 -15.77 -7.33
CA PHE A 531 8.76 -14.33 -7.52
C PHE A 531 7.56 -13.64 -6.86
N SER A 532 7.65 -12.33 -6.70
CA SER A 532 6.60 -11.50 -6.13
C SER A 532 6.01 -10.61 -7.22
N ALA A 533 4.69 -10.66 -7.44
CA ALA A 533 4.05 -9.88 -8.49
C ALA A 533 2.59 -9.55 -8.19
N SER A 534 2.10 -8.46 -8.81
CA SER A 534 0.70 -8.02 -8.74
C SER A 534 0.14 -7.63 -10.10
N ILE A 535 -1.19 -7.61 -10.20
CA ILE A 535 -1.94 -7.10 -11.35
C ILE A 535 -2.78 -5.91 -10.86
N GLY A 536 -2.66 -4.76 -11.53
CA GLY A 536 -3.65 -3.70 -11.48
C GLY A 536 -3.95 -3.11 -10.09
N GLY A 537 -2.94 -2.85 -9.25
CA GLY A 537 -3.11 -2.18 -7.95
C GLY A 537 -3.49 -3.10 -6.79
N GLU A 538 -3.46 -4.42 -6.99
CA GLU A 538 -3.51 -5.39 -5.89
C GLU A 538 -2.19 -5.41 -5.12
N SER A 539 -2.22 -5.85 -3.86
CA SER A 539 -0.99 -6.10 -3.10
C SER A 539 -0.15 -7.17 -3.78
N VAL A 540 1.17 -6.98 -3.74
CA VAL A 540 2.13 -7.91 -4.36
C VAL A 540 2.08 -9.26 -3.65
N ALA A 541 1.73 -10.31 -4.39
CA ALA A 541 1.62 -11.69 -3.92
C ALA A 541 2.84 -12.53 -4.31
N LEU A 542 3.16 -13.52 -3.47
CA LEU A 542 4.19 -14.52 -3.76
C LEU A 542 3.65 -15.57 -4.75
N ARG A 543 4.39 -15.82 -5.81
CA ARG A 543 4.03 -16.71 -6.93
C ARG A 543 5.17 -17.65 -7.27
N ALA A 544 4.83 -18.72 -7.99
CA ALA A 544 5.80 -19.66 -8.58
C ALA A 544 5.50 -19.88 -10.06
N VAL A 545 6.54 -20.08 -10.85
CA VAL A 545 6.45 -20.49 -12.26
C VAL A 545 7.39 -21.65 -12.53
N THR A 546 6.88 -22.65 -13.25
CA THR A 546 7.67 -23.77 -13.75
C THR A 546 8.42 -23.37 -15.03
N ARG A 547 9.42 -24.17 -15.44
CA ARG A 547 10.09 -23.99 -16.75
C ARG A 547 9.15 -24.09 -17.96
N SER A 548 7.99 -24.73 -17.81
CA SER A 548 6.95 -24.78 -18.86
C SER A 548 5.98 -23.59 -18.83
N GLY A 549 6.22 -22.57 -18.02
CA GLY A 549 5.37 -21.39 -17.91
C GLY A 549 4.12 -21.57 -17.05
N LYS A 550 3.92 -22.74 -16.39
CA LYS A 550 2.76 -22.95 -15.51
C LYS A 550 2.94 -22.19 -14.21
N GLN A 551 2.02 -21.28 -13.92
CA GLN A 551 2.06 -20.40 -12.76
C GLN A 551 1.06 -20.82 -11.66
N ARG A 552 1.38 -20.48 -10.41
CA ARG A 552 0.49 -20.63 -9.24
C ARG A 552 0.78 -19.58 -8.17
N VAL A 553 -0.24 -19.20 -7.42
CA VAL A 553 -0.07 -18.35 -6.23
C VAL A 553 0.37 -19.24 -5.07
N LEU A 554 1.40 -18.81 -4.34
CA LEU A 554 1.90 -19.47 -3.15
C LEU A 554 1.28 -18.88 -1.89
N PHE A 555 1.26 -17.54 -1.83
CA PHE A 555 0.75 -16.79 -0.69
C PHE A 555 0.41 -15.36 -1.09
N SER A 556 -0.61 -14.79 -0.48
CA SER A 556 -0.96 -13.37 -0.59
C SER A 556 -1.31 -12.80 0.79
N ALA A 557 -1.02 -11.53 1.00
CA ALA A 557 -1.35 -10.78 2.21
C ALA A 557 -1.74 -9.34 1.83
N PRO A 558 -2.44 -8.60 2.70
CA PRO A 558 -2.80 -7.21 2.43
C PRO A 558 -1.62 -6.25 2.64
N VAL A 559 -0.42 -6.69 2.30
CA VAL A 559 0.84 -5.94 2.29
C VAL A 559 1.67 -6.42 1.11
N ASP A 560 2.53 -5.57 0.59
CA ASP A 560 3.47 -5.97 -0.44
C ASP A 560 4.49 -6.96 0.12
N LEU A 561 4.48 -8.16 -0.44
CA LEU A 561 5.43 -9.22 -0.09
C LEU A 561 6.51 -9.30 -1.17
N MET A 562 7.78 -9.27 -0.75
CA MET A 562 8.90 -9.52 -1.63
C MET A 562 9.66 -10.76 -1.15
N ILE A 563 9.87 -11.70 -2.07
CA ILE A 563 10.72 -12.85 -1.78
C ILE A 563 12.18 -12.43 -1.87
N GLU A 564 12.95 -12.84 -0.85
CA GLU A 564 14.37 -12.54 -0.75
C GLU A 564 15.21 -13.76 -1.08
N ASP A 565 14.93 -14.90 -0.42
CA ASP A 565 15.72 -16.12 -0.58
C ASP A 565 14.98 -17.37 -0.10
N ILE A 566 15.44 -18.55 -0.53
CA ILE A 566 14.97 -19.87 -0.08
C ILE A 566 16.17 -20.75 0.24
N ASN A 567 16.27 -21.23 1.48
CA ASN A 567 17.35 -22.13 1.87
C ASN A 567 17.08 -23.61 1.47
N ALA A 568 18.07 -24.48 1.69
CA ALA A 568 17.99 -25.90 1.34
C ALA A 568 16.90 -26.66 2.13
N GLN A 569 16.54 -26.19 3.33
CA GLN A 569 15.49 -26.75 4.19
C GLN A 569 14.09 -26.35 3.72
N GLY A 570 13.98 -25.38 2.78
CA GLY A 570 12.71 -24.86 2.24
C GLY A 570 12.12 -23.76 3.12
N GLN A 571 12.91 -23.16 4.01
CA GLN A 571 12.54 -21.92 4.69
C GLN A 571 12.67 -20.77 3.70
N VAL A 572 11.77 -19.80 3.81
CA VAL A 572 11.66 -18.67 2.88
C VAL A 572 11.86 -17.37 3.63
N LEU A 573 12.74 -16.51 3.14
CA LEU A 573 12.86 -15.13 3.57
C LEU A 573 11.94 -14.26 2.77
N LEU A 574 11.16 -13.45 3.46
CA LEU A 574 10.20 -12.52 2.91
C LEU A 574 10.35 -11.15 3.56
N THR A 575 10.32 -10.12 2.75
CA THR A 575 10.16 -8.75 3.22
C THR A 575 8.71 -8.33 3.04
N ALA A 576 8.06 -7.94 4.14
CA ALA A 576 6.74 -7.29 4.08
C ALA A 576 6.96 -5.78 4.08
N THR A 577 6.46 -5.11 3.05
CA THR A 577 6.77 -3.71 2.79
C THR A 577 5.51 -2.85 2.78
N ARG A 578 5.59 -1.68 3.42
CA ARG A 578 4.64 -0.58 3.26
C ARG A 578 5.37 0.60 2.65
N SER A 579 4.83 1.09 1.54
CA SER A 579 5.39 2.22 0.81
C SER A 579 4.41 3.39 0.86
N PHE A 580 4.93 4.56 1.21
CA PHE A 580 4.18 5.82 1.25
C PHE A 580 4.88 6.82 0.34
N SER A 581 4.09 7.59 -0.40
CA SER A 581 4.58 8.76 -1.12
C SER A 581 4.02 9.99 -0.44
N GLU A 582 4.90 10.82 0.08
CA GLU A 582 4.53 12.07 0.73
C GLU A 582 5.07 13.24 -0.10
N ILE A 583 4.30 14.31 -0.18
CA ILE A 583 4.69 15.54 -0.88
C ILE A 583 4.75 16.65 0.15
N ALA A 584 5.92 17.25 0.28
CA ALA A 584 6.12 18.44 1.10
C ALA A 584 6.19 19.68 0.21
N ILE A 585 5.57 20.76 0.67
CA ILE A 585 5.50 22.04 -0.05
C ILE A 585 5.97 23.15 0.87
N HIS A 586 6.89 23.95 0.35
CA HIS A 586 7.28 25.22 0.95
C HIS A 586 6.77 26.40 0.12
N ARG A 587 6.22 27.39 0.79
CA ARG A 587 5.79 28.67 0.16
C ARG A 587 6.18 29.84 1.06
N PRO A 588 6.41 31.04 0.48
CA PRO A 588 6.61 32.25 1.27
C PRO A 588 5.49 32.45 2.30
N GLY A 589 5.86 32.66 3.55
CA GLY A 589 4.94 32.85 4.67
C GLY A 589 4.65 31.59 5.50
N LEU A 590 5.07 30.40 5.06
CA LEU A 590 5.05 29.20 5.88
C LEU A 590 6.29 29.15 6.78
N THR A 591 6.12 28.83 8.05
CA THR A 591 7.19 28.62 9.03
C THR A 591 7.81 27.24 8.96
N SER A 592 7.12 26.28 8.32
CA SER A 592 7.58 24.92 8.08
C SER A 592 6.95 24.40 6.79
N ASP A 593 7.56 23.38 6.22
CA ASP A 593 7.02 22.70 5.03
C ASP A 593 5.68 22.05 5.37
N ARG A 594 4.71 22.21 4.47
CA ARG A 594 3.40 21.57 4.58
C ARG A 594 3.46 20.21 3.90
N VAL A 595 3.19 19.14 4.63
CA VAL A 595 3.09 17.79 4.08
C VAL A 595 1.67 17.54 3.59
N LEU A 596 1.54 17.09 2.34
CA LEU A 596 0.32 16.56 1.76
C LEU A 596 0.41 15.03 1.77
N ASP A 597 -0.49 14.41 2.51
CA ASP A 597 -0.61 12.95 2.58
C ASP A 597 -1.72 12.50 1.61
N PHE A 598 -1.36 11.65 0.67
CA PHE A 598 -2.28 11.06 -0.31
C PHE A 598 -2.63 9.59 0.04
N GLY A 599 -2.40 9.17 1.28
CA GLY A 599 -2.64 7.81 1.74
C GLY A 599 -1.63 6.78 1.21
N SER A 600 -2.04 5.53 1.14
CA SER A 600 -1.17 4.40 0.72
C SER A 600 -0.89 4.33 -0.78
N SER A 601 -1.41 5.26 -1.56
CA SER A 601 -1.21 5.29 -3.01
C SER A 601 0.14 5.90 -3.38
N THR A 602 0.73 5.40 -4.46
CA THR A 602 1.97 5.96 -5.00
C THR A 602 1.65 7.17 -5.86
N GLY A 603 1.85 8.37 -5.31
CA GLY A 603 1.81 9.61 -6.09
C GLY A 603 3.22 10.11 -6.42
N SER A 604 3.42 10.79 -7.54
CA SER A 604 4.66 11.49 -7.91
C SER A 604 4.34 12.89 -8.39
N ILE A 605 5.18 13.87 -8.02
CA ILE A 605 5.11 15.21 -8.62
C ILE A 605 5.75 15.14 -10.00
N ALA A 606 5.09 15.71 -10.98
CA ALA A 606 5.61 15.85 -12.33
C ALA A 606 5.96 17.30 -12.69
N GLY A 607 5.50 18.27 -11.89
CA GLY A 607 5.82 19.68 -12.11
C GLY A 607 5.14 20.60 -11.10
N LEU A 608 5.71 21.79 -10.95
CA LEU A 608 5.20 22.92 -10.18
C LEU A 608 5.07 24.12 -11.13
N SER A 609 3.93 24.83 -11.11
CA SER A 609 3.77 26.06 -11.89
C SER A 609 4.75 27.14 -11.45
N ASP A 610 5.10 28.08 -12.35
CA ASP A 610 6.05 29.17 -12.05
C ASP A 610 5.63 30.04 -10.86
N GLU A 611 4.32 30.15 -10.61
CA GLU A 611 3.79 30.86 -9.44
C GLU A 611 3.76 30.00 -8.17
N GLY A 612 4.06 28.71 -8.28
CA GLY A 612 4.00 27.77 -7.16
C GLY A 612 2.60 27.46 -6.64
N SER A 613 1.54 27.80 -7.41
CA SER A 613 0.14 27.65 -7.00
C SER A 613 -0.49 26.31 -7.38
N LEU A 614 0.05 25.63 -8.40
CA LEU A 614 -0.45 24.37 -8.96
C LEU A 614 0.66 23.34 -9.07
N MET A 615 0.33 22.06 -8.84
CA MET A 615 1.20 20.91 -9.08
C MET A 615 0.51 19.91 -10.02
N ALA A 616 1.29 19.32 -10.91
CA ALA A 616 0.92 18.11 -11.63
C ALA A 616 1.37 16.88 -10.84
N VAL A 617 0.46 15.94 -10.62
CA VAL A 617 0.71 14.74 -9.81
C VAL A 617 0.19 13.52 -10.55
N ASN A 618 0.97 12.45 -10.62
CA ASN A 618 0.44 11.17 -11.02
C ASN A 618 -0.14 10.44 -9.80
N TYR A 619 -1.08 9.57 -10.07
CA TYR A 619 -1.66 8.70 -9.06
C TYR A 619 -1.76 7.29 -9.64
N SER A 620 -1.19 6.33 -8.92
CA SER A 620 -1.34 4.91 -9.22
C SER A 620 -1.77 4.19 -7.94
N GLY A 621 -2.85 3.43 -8.00
CA GLY A 621 -3.39 2.71 -6.86
C GLY A 621 -4.50 1.74 -7.27
N SER A 622 -5.14 1.12 -6.30
CA SER A 622 -6.25 0.20 -6.55
C SER A 622 -7.36 0.90 -7.36
N GLY A 623 -7.66 0.38 -8.54
CA GLY A 623 -8.70 0.92 -9.44
C GLY A 623 -8.19 1.83 -10.57
N THR A 624 -6.88 2.05 -10.72
CA THR A 624 -6.33 2.81 -11.86
C THR A 624 -6.12 1.97 -13.12
N GLY A 625 -6.27 0.65 -13.05
CA GLY A 625 -5.97 -0.25 -14.16
C GLY A 625 -4.47 -0.37 -14.43
N THR A 626 -4.10 -0.53 -15.70
CA THR A 626 -2.70 -0.67 -16.15
C THR A 626 -2.01 0.66 -16.46
N ASP A 627 -2.77 1.77 -16.54
CA ASP A 627 -2.25 3.10 -16.85
C ASP A 627 -2.29 4.00 -15.61
N TYR A 628 -1.40 4.99 -15.60
CA TYR A 628 -1.40 6.06 -14.62
C TYR A 628 -2.56 7.03 -14.83
N LEU A 629 -2.89 7.79 -13.79
CA LEU A 629 -3.86 8.86 -13.86
C LEU A 629 -3.19 10.21 -13.57
N THR A 630 -3.55 11.20 -14.36
CA THR A 630 -3.12 12.59 -14.22
C THR A 630 -4.06 13.35 -13.31
N TYR A 631 -3.49 13.96 -12.28
CA TYR A 631 -4.18 14.85 -11.35
C TYR A 631 -3.51 16.21 -11.28
N MET A 632 -4.30 17.19 -10.91
CA MET A 632 -3.85 18.52 -10.51
C MET A 632 -4.12 18.73 -9.03
N VAL A 633 -3.18 19.38 -8.34
CA VAL A 633 -3.30 19.76 -6.93
C VAL A 633 -3.01 21.26 -6.80
N ARG A 634 -3.85 21.96 -6.07
CA ARG A 634 -3.53 23.31 -5.62
C ARG A 634 -2.62 23.26 -4.41
N THR A 635 -1.56 24.03 -4.40
CA THR A 635 -0.60 24.01 -3.28
C THR A 635 -1.14 24.61 -1.96
N ASP A 636 -2.29 25.29 -2.01
CA ASP A 636 -3.03 25.82 -0.86
C ASP A 636 -4.14 24.88 -0.37
N SER A 637 -4.46 23.80 -1.10
CA SER A 637 -5.52 22.83 -0.79
C SER A 637 -5.00 21.41 -0.96
N PRO A 638 -5.46 20.44 -0.16
CA PRO A 638 -5.14 19.01 -0.37
C PRO A 638 -6.02 18.36 -1.45
N GLU A 639 -6.88 19.13 -2.12
CA GLU A 639 -7.85 18.60 -3.08
C GLU A 639 -7.16 18.13 -4.37
N LEU A 640 -7.39 16.86 -4.69
CA LEU A 640 -6.93 16.22 -5.93
C LEU A 640 -8.03 16.37 -7.00
N VAL A 641 -7.71 17.04 -8.10
CA VAL A 641 -8.59 17.16 -9.26
C VAL A 641 -8.10 16.20 -10.34
N ARG A 642 -8.88 15.16 -10.64
CA ARG A 642 -8.58 14.24 -11.74
C ARG A 642 -8.78 14.92 -13.08
N LEU A 643 -7.77 14.90 -13.94
CA LEU A 643 -7.82 15.45 -15.30
C LEU A 643 -8.03 14.35 -16.35
N GLY A 644 -7.39 13.20 -16.20
CA GLY A 644 -7.56 12.10 -17.16
C GLY A 644 -6.54 10.97 -16.98
N GLU A 645 -6.41 10.17 -18.03
CA GLU A 645 -5.48 9.03 -18.08
C GLU A 645 -4.12 9.46 -18.62
N GLY A 646 -3.07 8.81 -18.12
CA GLY A 646 -1.68 9.02 -18.52
C GLY A 646 -0.80 9.47 -17.37
N ASP A 647 0.51 9.38 -17.57
CA ASP A 647 1.52 9.82 -16.62
C ASP A 647 1.86 11.29 -16.88
N PRO A 648 1.58 12.22 -15.95
CA PRO A 648 1.92 13.62 -16.13
C PRO A 648 3.44 13.79 -16.14
N SER A 649 3.93 14.66 -17.03
CA SER A 649 5.35 14.91 -17.22
C SER A 649 5.75 16.35 -16.93
N GLY A 650 4.82 17.28 -16.84
CA GLY A 650 5.08 18.67 -16.52
C GLY A 650 3.87 19.56 -16.61
N ILE A 651 3.96 20.75 -16.02
CA ILE A 651 2.97 21.82 -16.09
C ILE A 651 3.55 23.00 -16.84
N SER A 652 2.75 23.66 -17.68
CA SER A 652 3.19 24.86 -18.41
C SER A 652 3.46 26.01 -17.44
N PRO A 653 4.43 26.91 -17.73
CA PRO A 653 4.78 28.07 -16.89
C PRO A 653 3.57 28.93 -16.54
N ASP A 654 2.66 29.15 -17.50
CA ASP A 654 1.43 29.92 -17.30
C ASP A 654 0.34 29.15 -16.49
N GLY A 655 0.66 27.92 -16.08
CA GLY A 655 -0.22 27.08 -15.27
C GLY A 655 -1.45 26.57 -15.98
N LYS A 656 -1.61 26.72 -17.31
CA LYS A 656 -2.84 26.37 -18.02
C LYS A 656 -2.90 24.94 -18.53
N TRP A 657 -1.73 24.27 -18.70
CA TRP A 657 -1.65 22.96 -19.31
C TRP A 657 -0.82 21.99 -18.47
N ILE A 658 -1.26 20.75 -18.37
CA ILE A 658 -0.46 19.63 -17.88
C ILE A 658 -0.24 18.65 -19.04
N ALA A 659 1.03 18.40 -19.37
CA ALA A 659 1.41 17.41 -20.37
C ALA A 659 1.43 16.02 -19.75
N SER A 660 0.82 15.03 -20.42
CA SER A 660 0.76 13.63 -20.00
C SER A 660 1.08 12.70 -21.14
N PHE A 661 1.73 11.58 -20.82
CA PHE A 661 2.05 10.50 -21.76
C PHE A 661 1.33 9.22 -21.36
N ARG A 662 0.93 8.41 -22.34
CA ARG A 662 0.36 7.08 -22.09
C ARG A 662 1.41 6.00 -22.37
N PRO A 663 1.88 5.25 -21.37
CA PRO A 663 2.80 4.13 -21.59
C PRO A 663 2.22 3.05 -22.52
N SER A 664 0.91 2.79 -22.45
CA SER A 664 0.19 1.83 -23.30
C SER A 664 0.00 2.30 -24.77
N SER A 665 0.27 3.58 -25.06
CA SER A 665 0.13 4.17 -26.41
C SER A 665 1.34 5.04 -26.71
N PRO A 666 2.51 4.43 -26.98
CA PRO A 666 3.72 5.18 -27.31
C PRO A 666 3.48 6.16 -28.45
N GLY A 667 4.03 7.37 -28.33
CA GLY A 667 3.86 8.42 -29.33
C GLY A 667 2.61 9.27 -29.17
N LYS A 668 1.81 9.08 -28.12
CA LYS A 668 0.66 9.92 -27.83
C LYS A 668 0.88 10.81 -26.62
N ILE A 669 0.77 12.12 -26.85
CA ILE A 669 0.82 13.16 -25.81
C ILE A 669 -0.58 13.72 -25.62
N ILE A 670 -0.97 13.97 -24.37
CA ILE A 670 -2.23 14.61 -24.02
C ILE A 670 -1.91 15.86 -23.20
N LEU A 671 -2.42 17.01 -23.60
CA LEU A 671 -2.39 18.23 -22.81
C LEU A 671 -3.74 18.41 -22.13
N TYR A 672 -3.77 18.33 -20.81
CA TYR A 672 -4.96 18.59 -20.01
C TYR A 672 -5.03 20.05 -19.57
N PRO A 673 -6.16 20.75 -19.79
CA PRO A 673 -6.33 22.09 -19.26
C PRO A 673 -6.48 22.04 -17.72
N THR A 674 -5.86 23.00 -17.02
CA THR A 674 -6.00 23.15 -15.56
C THR A 674 -7.26 23.91 -15.15
N GLY A 675 -7.91 24.58 -16.10
CA GLY A 675 -9.17 25.30 -15.99
C GLY A 675 -10.24 24.73 -16.92
N THR A 676 -11.16 25.59 -17.36
CA THR A 676 -12.16 25.22 -18.34
C THR A 676 -11.55 25.03 -19.72
N GLY A 677 -11.85 23.92 -20.39
CA GLY A 677 -11.35 23.61 -21.72
C GLY A 677 -11.40 22.12 -22.02
N GLU A 678 -11.11 21.75 -23.27
CA GLU A 678 -11.03 20.37 -23.72
C GLU A 678 -9.57 19.92 -23.81
N PRO A 679 -9.28 18.66 -23.45
CA PRO A 679 -7.95 18.08 -23.63
C PRO A 679 -7.52 18.10 -25.11
N ARG A 680 -6.25 18.39 -25.38
CA ARG A 680 -5.65 18.29 -26.70
C ARG A 680 -4.78 17.04 -26.79
N SER A 681 -4.89 16.28 -27.86
CA SER A 681 -4.10 15.05 -28.07
C SER A 681 -3.27 15.17 -29.34
N PHE A 682 -1.98 14.87 -29.25
CA PHE A 682 -1.04 14.86 -30.35
C PHE A 682 -0.52 13.45 -30.57
N ASP A 683 -0.33 13.10 -31.86
CA ASP A 683 0.38 11.90 -32.27
C ASP A 683 1.77 12.32 -32.77
N ILE A 684 2.80 11.94 -32.03
CA ILE A 684 4.21 12.26 -32.33
C ILE A 684 4.93 11.09 -33.04
N GLY A 685 4.17 10.16 -33.59
CA GLY A 685 4.70 9.03 -34.34
C GLY A 685 5.33 7.94 -33.46
N PRO A 686 6.38 7.25 -33.94
CA PRO A 686 6.96 6.08 -33.25
C PRO A 686 7.84 6.44 -32.05
N ILE A 687 7.77 7.66 -31.53
CA ILE A 687 8.62 8.14 -30.45
C ILE A 687 8.03 7.71 -29.12
N ALA A 688 8.65 6.76 -28.45
CA ALA A 688 8.32 6.36 -27.09
C ALA A 688 8.93 7.32 -26.07
N ASN A 689 8.18 7.67 -25.03
CA ASN A 689 8.74 8.45 -23.92
C ASN A 689 9.72 7.60 -23.11
N THR A 690 10.94 8.09 -22.94
CA THR A 690 11.97 7.46 -22.10
C THR A 690 12.37 8.37 -20.93
N GLY A 691 11.84 9.61 -20.88
CA GLY A 691 12.04 10.57 -19.80
C GLY A 691 10.78 10.74 -18.96
N ILE A 692 10.95 11.09 -17.68
CA ILE A 692 9.82 11.26 -16.75
C ILE A 692 9.26 12.68 -16.85
N PHE A 693 10.10 13.68 -17.10
CA PHE A 693 9.71 15.09 -17.03
C PHE A 693 9.88 15.77 -18.38
N CYS A 694 8.97 16.70 -18.68
CA CYS A 694 9.11 17.66 -19.75
C CYS A 694 9.45 19.06 -19.19
N SER A 695 10.16 19.84 -19.97
CA SER A 695 10.52 21.22 -19.65
C SER A 695 9.95 22.15 -20.70
N TRP A 696 9.27 23.20 -20.26
CA TRP A 696 8.53 24.13 -21.11
C TRP A 696 9.32 25.42 -21.41
N THR A 697 9.08 26.00 -22.57
CA THR A 697 9.45 27.40 -22.85
C THR A 697 8.65 28.34 -21.96
N ARG A 698 9.21 29.48 -21.61
CA ARG A 698 8.58 30.46 -20.71
C ARG A 698 7.24 30.99 -21.21
N ASP A 699 7.07 31.08 -22.52
CA ASP A 699 5.81 31.49 -23.17
C ASP A 699 4.79 30.37 -23.32
N SER A 700 5.12 29.17 -22.86
CA SER A 700 4.27 27.98 -22.92
C SER A 700 3.91 27.50 -24.33
N SER A 701 4.64 27.95 -25.35
CA SER A 701 4.41 27.61 -26.77
C SER A 701 5.02 26.27 -27.19
N GLU A 702 6.11 25.86 -26.52
CA GLU A 702 6.85 24.63 -26.81
C GLU A 702 7.28 23.96 -25.51
N PHE A 703 7.54 22.66 -25.58
CA PHE A 703 8.20 21.93 -24.49
C PHE A 703 9.13 20.85 -25.03
N VAL A 704 10.20 20.57 -24.28
CA VAL A 704 11.14 19.51 -24.58
C VAL A 704 10.88 18.28 -23.71
N TYR A 705 10.99 17.09 -24.31
CA TYR A 705 10.98 15.81 -23.60
C TYR A 705 12.00 14.86 -24.19
N THR A 706 12.45 13.88 -23.40
CA THR A 706 13.36 12.84 -23.86
C THR A 706 12.56 11.65 -24.36
N GLY A 707 12.80 11.22 -25.60
CA GLY A 707 12.14 10.08 -26.21
C GLY A 707 13.08 9.28 -27.10
N SER A 708 12.67 8.07 -27.49
CA SER A 708 13.39 7.20 -28.41
C SER A 708 12.47 6.66 -29.51
N GLU A 709 12.99 6.59 -30.73
CA GLU A 709 12.39 5.82 -31.80
C GLU A 709 12.78 4.34 -31.66
N SER A 710 11.93 3.42 -32.14
CA SER A 710 12.20 1.99 -32.03
C SER A 710 13.59 1.61 -32.55
N GLY A 711 14.41 1.01 -31.69
CA GLY A 711 15.77 0.59 -32.01
C GLY A 711 16.81 1.69 -32.07
N LYS A 712 16.46 2.93 -31.71
CA LYS A 712 17.40 4.05 -31.62
C LYS A 712 17.59 4.49 -30.17
N PRO A 713 18.78 5.02 -29.83
CA PRO A 713 19.01 5.61 -28.52
C PRO A 713 18.12 6.83 -28.23
N PRO A 714 17.91 7.17 -26.95
CA PRO A 714 17.10 8.33 -26.57
C PRO A 714 17.75 9.64 -26.97
N ARG A 715 16.91 10.65 -27.22
CA ARG A 715 17.31 12.05 -27.44
C ARG A 715 16.18 13.03 -27.12
N PRO A 716 16.47 14.29 -26.83
CA PRO A 716 15.48 15.33 -26.65
C PRO A 716 14.76 15.70 -27.95
N TYR A 717 13.42 15.79 -27.83
CA TYR A 717 12.53 16.29 -28.88
C TYR A 717 11.81 17.54 -28.38
N LEU A 718 11.72 18.55 -29.21
CA LEU A 718 10.92 19.75 -28.97
C LEU A 718 9.56 19.60 -29.63
N ILE A 719 8.51 19.84 -28.85
CA ILE A 719 7.10 19.75 -29.28
C ILE A 719 6.51 21.16 -29.36
N ASP A 720 5.98 21.53 -30.50
CA ASP A 720 5.16 22.73 -30.67
C ASP A 720 3.72 22.46 -30.19
N VAL A 721 3.23 23.24 -29.26
CA VAL A 721 1.91 23.06 -28.61
C VAL A 721 0.75 23.34 -29.58
N ALA A 722 0.94 24.19 -30.59
CA ALA A 722 -0.12 24.54 -31.52
C ALA A 722 -0.32 23.47 -32.60
N SER A 723 0.78 22.94 -33.16
CA SER A 723 0.75 21.96 -34.25
C SER A 723 0.89 20.50 -33.77
N GLY A 724 1.46 20.26 -32.58
CA GLY A 724 1.82 18.93 -32.09
C GLY A 724 3.03 18.33 -32.82
N THR A 725 3.77 19.12 -33.60
CA THR A 725 4.96 18.61 -34.31
C THR A 725 6.12 18.37 -33.37
N ALA A 726 6.77 17.20 -33.51
CA ALA A 726 7.95 16.82 -32.76
C ALA A 726 9.20 16.95 -33.65
N ARG A 727 10.26 17.63 -33.18
CA ARG A 727 11.55 17.69 -33.84
C ARG A 727 12.71 17.40 -32.89
N PRO A 728 13.75 16.67 -33.30
CA PRO A 728 14.91 16.44 -32.45
C PRO A 728 15.72 17.72 -32.28
N VAL A 729 16.22 17.96 -31.04
CA VAL A 729 16.99 19.17 -30.70
C VAL A 729 18.36 18.89 -30.10
N ALA A 730 18.68 17.60 -29.90
CA ALA A 730 20.01 17.15 -29.47
C ALA A 730 20.36 15.82 -30.14
N PRO A 731 21.65 15.40 -30.15
CA PRO A 731 22.07 14.11 -30.70
C PRO A 731 21.47 12.92 -29.99
N GLU A 732 21.51 11.74 -30.62
CA GLU A 732 21.26 10.48 -29.97
C GLU A 732 22.20 10.24 -28.78
N ASN A 733 21.79 9.41 -27.79
CA ASN A 733 22.47 9.20 -26.50
C ASN A 733 22.52 10.47 -25.64
N THR A 734 21.46 11.28 -25.66
CA THR A 734 21.29 12.41 -24.73
C THR A 734 19.98 12.31 -23.98
N SER A 735 20.00 12.69 -22.69
CA SER A 735 18.87 12.59 -21.76
C SER A 735 18.79 13.79 -20.81
N ASP A 736 17.89 13.74 -19.83
CA ASP A 736 17.71 14.75 -18.77
C ASP A 736 17.57 16.17 -19.35
N ALA A 737 16.68 16.34 -20.33
CA ALA A 737 16.55 17.58 -21.08
C ALA A 737 15.82 18.68 -20.29
N LEU A 738 16.42 19.88 -20.24
CA LEU A 738 15.87 21.09 -19.63
C LEU A 738 16.02 22.26 -20.58
N ILE A 739 14.90 22.85 -21.03
CA ILE A 739 14.97 24.00 -21.96
C ILE A 739 15.36 25.28 -21.21
N SER A 740 16.20 26.13 -21.85
CA SER A 740 16.52 27.44 -21.30
C SER A 740 15.28 28.36 -21.34
N PRO A 741 15.12 29.29 -20.39
CA PRO A 741 13.94 30.16 -20.35
C PRO A 741 13.78 31.09 -21.55
N ASP A 742 14.89 31.38 -22.26
CA ASP A 742 14.91 32.16 -23.49
C ASP A 742 14.54 31.35 -24.74
N GLY A 743 14.38 30.03 -24.60
CA GLY A 743 14.02 29.11 -25.69
C GLY A 743 15.16 28.87 -26.70
N HIS A 744 16.41 29.27 -26.42
CA HIS A 744 17.51 29.13 -27.37
C HIS A 744 18.35 27.87 -27.21
N PHE A 745 18.35 27.27 -26.01
CA PHE A 745 19.18 26.12 -25.72
C PHE A 745 18.37 25.01 -25.02
N VAL A 746 18.77 23.77 -25.24
CA VAL A 746 18.41 22.63 -24.45
C VAL A 746 19.66 22.15 -23.68
N LEU A 747 19.60 22.21 -22.36
CA LEU A 747 20.54 21.52 -21.50
C LEU A 747 20.23 20.03 -21.55
N ALA A 748 21.18 19.19 -21.90
CA ALA A 748 21.01 17.76 -21.88
C ALA A 748 22.31 17.05 -21.48
N ARG A 749 22.16 15.86 -20.92
CA ARG A 749 23.25 14.99 -20.48
C ARG A 749 23.69 14.09 -21.64
N ASN A 750 24.97 13.94 -21.81
CA ASN A 750 25.62 12.97 -22.71
C ASN A 750 26.67 12.15 -21.92
N ALA A 751 27.45 11.31 -22.61
CA ALA A 751 28.45 10.46 -21.96
C ALA A 751 29.60 11.26 -21.27
N GLN A 752 29.78 12.51 -21.62
CA GLN A 752 30.81 13.42 -21.04
C GLN A 752 30.24 14.31 -19.92
N GLY A 753 28.92 14.31 -19.71
CA GLY A 753 28.24 15.17 -18.74
C GLY A 753 27.17 16.04 -19.40
N PHE A 754 26.86 17.19 -18.81
CA PHE A 754 25.88 18.14 -19.35
C PHE A 754 26.48 19.12 -20.39
N ALA A 755 25.69 19.38 -21.43
CA ALA A 755 26.00 20.39 -22.43
C ALA A 755 24.75 21.18 -22.84
N LEU A 756 24.92 22.44 -23.30
CA LEU A 756 23.88 23.29 -23.87
C LEU A 756 23.86 23.10 -25.37
N TYR A 757 22.79 22.59 -25.92
CA TYR A 757 22.56 22.36 -27.35
C TYR A 757 21.71 23.50 -27.91
N PRO A 758 22.24 24.32 -28.90
CA PRO A 758 21.43 25.36 -29.54
C PRO A 758 20.24 24.72 -30.29
N ILE A 759 19.01 25.20 -30.04
CA ILE A 759 17.78 24.66 -30.65
C ILE A 759 17.75 24.85 -32.18
N GLU A 760 18.34 25.95 -32.66
CA GLU A 760 18.44 26.23 -34.10
C GLU A 760 19.66 25.52 -34.77
N GLY A 761 20.35 24.66 -34.03
CA GLY A 761 21.54 23.97 -34.49
C GLY A 761 22.83 24.72 -34.19
N GLY A 762 23.95 24.01 -34.21
CA GLY A 762 25.26 24.55 -33.90
C GLY A 762 26.07 23.65 -32.96
N ALA A 763 27.27 24.08 -32.59
CA ALA A 763 28.14 23.36 -31.69
C ALA A 763 27.58 23.42 -30.25
N PRO A 764 27.55 22.29 -29.51
CA PRO A 764 27.14 22.28 -28.10
C PRO A 764 28.15 23.06 -27.25
N GLN A 765 27.67 23.78 -26.25
CA GLN A 765 28.46 24.49 -25.27
C GLN A 765 28.65 23.65 -24.02
N PRO A 766 29.87 23.45 -23.52
CA PRO A 766 30.08 22.66 -22.32
C PRO A 766 29.52 23.38 -21.10
N VAL A 767 28.98 22.61 -20.17
CA VAL A 767 28.50 23.07 -18.86
C VAL A 767 29.53 22.68 -17.81
N HIS A 768 29.91 23.65 -16.97
CA HIS A 768 30.89 23.45 -15.93
C HIS A 768 30.28 23.37 -14.56
N GLY A 769 30.87 22.56 -13.69
CA GLY A 769 30.50 22.51 -12.27
C GLY A 769 29.35 21.58 -11.91
N ILE A 770 28.79 20.76 -12.79
CA ILE A 770 27.85 19.68 -12.46
C ILE A 770 28.62 18.36 -12.39
N SER A 771 28.57 17.67 -11.27
CA SER A 771 29.18 16.35 -11.11
C SER A 771 28.31 15.24 -11.73
N ALA A 772 28.85 14.04 -11.91
CA ALA A 772 28.16 12.91 -12.52
C ALA A 772 26.90 12.48 -11.74
N HIS A 773 26.85 12.77 -10.44
CA HIS A 773 25.75 12.38 -9.54
C HIS A 773 24.73 13.49 -9.32
N GLU A 774 24.97 14.67 -9.87
CA GLU A 774 24.08 15.82 -9.70
C GLU A 774 23.14 16.00 -10.89
N TYR A 775 22.00 16.65 -10.59
CA TYR A 775 20.95 16.91 -11.56
C TYR A 775 20.53 18.38 -11.51
N PRO A 776 20.45 19.05 -12.66
CA PRO A 776 19.79 20.34 -12.75
C PRO A 776 18.28 20.16 -12.54
N VAL A 777 17.70 20.93 -11.64
CA VAL A 777 16.28 20.87 -11.27
C VAL A 777 15.47 21.88 -12.07
N GLN A 778 15.94 23.13 -12.13
CA GLN A 778 15.24 24.24 -12.75
C GLN A 778 16.22 25.38 -13.03
N TRP A 779 15.93 26.20 -14.04
CA TRP A 779 16.58 27.48 -14.26
C TRP A 779 16.07 28.53 -13.27
N ASP A 780 16.94 29.44 -12.86
CA ASP A 780 16.54 30.61 -12.07
C ASP A 780 15.72 31.61 -12.90
N SER A 781 15.08 32.57 -12.26
CA SER A 781 14.24 33.57 -12.93
C SER A 781 14.97 34.42 -13.92
N SER A 782 16.32 34.55 -13.81
CA SER A 782 17.16 35.26 -14.76
C SER A 782 17.48 34.43 -16.00
N GLY A 783 17.26 33.09 -15.95
CA GLY A 783 17.66 32.17 -17.03
C GLY A 783 19.15 31.97 -17.17
N THR A 784 19.97 32.40 -16.20
CA THR A 784 21.44 32.33 -16.27
C THR A 784 22.04 31.31 -15.32
N LYS A 785 21.31 30.85 -14.30
CA LYS A 785 21.76 29.91 -13.29
C LYS A 785 20.82 28.72 -13.16
N LEU A 786 21.34 27.65 -12.63
CA LEU A 786 20.63 26.38 -12.42
C LEU A 786 20.58 26.04 -10.93
N TYR A 787 19.41 25.63 -10.45
CA TYR A 787 19.30 24.89 -9.19
C TYR A 787 19.78 23.46 -9.44
N VAL A 788 20.79 23.02 -8.66
CA VAL A 788 21.42 21.71 -8.84
C VAL A 788 21.40 20.94 -7.52
N TRP A 789 21.09 19.65 -7.60
CA TRP A 789 20.97 18.75 -6.46
C TRP A 789 21.42 17.32 -6.80
N ASP A 790 21.92 16.56 -5.83
CA ASP A 790 22.45 15.21 -5.99
C ASP A 790 21.44 14.10 -5.66
N ARG A 791 20.18 14.48 -5.42
CA ARG A 791 19.08 13.58 -5.02
C ARG A 791 19.27 12.88 -3.66
N SER A 792 20.24 13.29 -2.87
CA SER A 792 20.47 12.81 -1.50
C SER A 792 19.61 13.54 -0.47
N PHE A 793 19.49 12.97 0.73
CA PHE A 793 18.99 13.64 1.93
C PHE A 793 20.06 13.64 3.03
N PRO A 794 20.21 14.75 3.76
CA PRO A 794 19.57 16.06 3.58
C PRO A 794 19.78 16.61 2.17
N ALA A 795 18.76 17.25 1.59
CA ALA A 795 18.86 17.80 0.25
C ALA A 795 19.66 19.12 0.30
N HIS A 796 20.86 19.09 -0.29
CA HIS A 796 21.75 20.25 -0.40
C HIS A 796 21.66 20.82 -1.81
N VAL A 797 20.81 21.84 -1.99
CA VAL A 797 20.61 22.47 -3.29
C VAL A 797 21.55 23.65 -3.45
N SER A 798 22.22 23.73 -4.58
CA SER A 798 23.10 24.83 -4.96
C SER A 798 22.55 25.58 -6.18
N LEU A 799 22.76 26.89 -6.21
CA LEU A 799 22.58 27.71 -7.39
C LEU A 799 23.90 27.80 -8.16
N LEU A 800 23.93 27.24 -9.36
CA LEU A 800 25.13 27.11 -10.20
C LEU A 800 25.04 28.02 -11.42
N ASP A 801 26.12 28.75 -11.72
CA ASP A 801 26.32 29.35 -13.04
C ASP A 801 26.96 28.31 -13.98
N PRO A 802 26.24 27.82 -14.99
CA PRO A 802 26.70 26.71 -15.84
C PRO A 802 27.88 27.10 -16.77
N ARG A 803 28.14 28.39 -16.97
CA ARG A 803 29.21 28.89 -17.81
C ARG A 803 30.55 29.00 -17.05
N SER A 804 30.46 29.52 -15.82
CA SER A 804 31.68 29.74 -14.99
C SER A 804 31.92 28.57 -14.02
N GLY A 805 30.93 27.73 -13.72
CA GLY A 805 31.00 26.70 -12.69
C GLY A 805 30.92 27.24 -11.25
N VAL A 806 30.67 28.53 -11.06
CA VAL A 806 30.57 29.15 -9.73
C VAL A 806 29.27 28.72 -9.05
N ARG A 807 29.38 28.25 -7.80
CA ARG A 807 28.27 27.78 -7.00
C ARG A 807 28.01 28.63 -5.77
N LYS A 808 26.74 28.72 -5.40
CA LYS A 808 26.29 29.28 -4.14
C LYS A 808 25.30 28.29 -3.48
N PRO A 809 25.50 27.94 -2.20
CA PRO A 809 24.47 27.20 -1.47
C PRO A 809 23.13 27.96 -1.52
N TRP A 810 22.03 27.23 -1.72
CA TRP A 810 20.71 27.83 -1.84
C TRP A 810 19.81 27.42 -0.68
N ILE A 811 19.57 26.11 -0.51
CA ILE A 811 18.73 25.58 0.55
C ILE A 811 19.20 24.19 0.99
N ASP A 812 19.07 23.95 2.28
CA ASP A 812 19.17 22.62 2.89
C ASP A 812 17.80 22.23 3.44
N THR A 813 17.28 21.08 3.03
CA THR A 813 15.98 20.59 3.52
C THR A 813 16.02 19.11 3.82
N MET A 814 15.23 18.70 4.82
CA MET A 814 15.10 17.33 5.28
C MET A 814 13.66 17.07 5.70
N PRO A 815 13.03 15.96 5.30
CA PRO A 815 11.77 15.54 5.89
C PRO A 815 11.88 15.41 7.42
N PRO A 816 10.80 15.73 8.17
CA PRO A 816 10.84 15.70 9.65
C PRO A 816 11.21 14.34 10.24
N ASP A 817 10.83 13.24 9.56
CA ASP A 817 11.20 11.88 9.92
C ASP A 817 12.06 11.26 8.82
N PRO A 818 13.35 10.96 9.04
CA PRO A 818 14.24 10.38 8.05
C PRO A 818 14.11 8.87 7.89
N ALA A 819 13.29 8.19 8.72
CA ALA A 819 13.17 6.74 8.68
C ALA A 819 12.56 6.24 7.36
N GLY A 820 13.24 5.32 6.69
CA GLY A 820 12.76 4.67 5.49
C GLY A 820 12.77 5.54 4.22
N LEU A 821 13.42 6.68 4.22
CA LEU A 821 13.57 7.50 3.01
C LEU A 821 14.42 6.79 1.97
N LEU A 822 13.89 6.65 0.75
CA LEU A 822 14.60 6.00 -0.35
C LEU A 822 15.11 6.98 -1.40
N TYR A 823 14.24 7.80 -1.93
CA TYR A 823 14.59 8.80 -2.93
C TYR A 823 13.57 9.95 -2.94
N ALA A 824 13.95 11.05 -3.57
CA ALA A 824 13.07 12.19 -3.73
C ALA A 824 13.15 12.80 -5.13
N ASN A 825 12.10 13.58 -5.45
CA ASN A 825 12.11 14.53 -6.57
C ASN A 825 11.82 15.91 -6.01
N LEU A 826 12.53 16.90 -6.49
CA LEU A 826 12.48 18.27 -6.02
C LEU A 826 12.16 19.20 -7.19
N PHE A 827 11.23 20.12 -6.97
CA PHE A 827 10.81 21.12 -7.95
C PHE A 827 10.84 22.51 -7.33
N PHE A 828 11.35 23.48 -8.06
CA PHE A 828 11.40 24.88 -7.65
C PHE A 828 10.56 25.74 -8.56
N THR A 829 10.01 26.83 -8.01
CA THR A 829 9.66 27.99 -8.83
C THR A 829 10.95 28.68 -9.35
N PRO A 830 10.91 29.37 -10.52
CA PRO A 830 12.12 30.02 -11.06
C PRO A 830 12.75 31.05 -10.11
N ASP A 831 11.99 31.68 -9.23
CA ASP A 831 12.50 32.58 -8.20
C ASP A 831 13.07 31.86 -6.97
N GLY A 832 12.91 30.54 -6.90
CA GLY A 832 13.39 29.69 -5.82
C GLY A 832 12.75 29.88 -4.45
N LYS A 833 11.65 30.65 -4.38
CA LYS A 833 10.98 30.95 -3.10
C LYS A 833 9.94 29.92 -2.70
N SER A 834 9.38 29.23 -3.69
CA SER A 834 8.50 28.08 -3.46
C SER A 834 9.16 26.85 -4.01
N TYR A 835 9.01 25.73 -3.29
CA TYR A 835 9.46 24.44 -3.76
C TYR A 835 8.54 23.35 -3.27
N ALA A 836 8.49 22.26 -4.02
CA ALA A 836 7.82 21.05 -3.62
C ALA A 836 8.75 19.87 -3.79
N TYR A 837 8.79 18.97 -2.84
CA TYR A 837 9.52 17.74 -2.96
C TYR A 837 8.64 16.55 -2.59
N ARG A 838 8.75 15.51 -3.40
CA ARG A 838 8.20 14.22 -3.09
C ARG A 838 9.29 13.37 -2.50
N TYR A 839 8.98 12.65 -1.45
CA TYR A 839 9.84 11.57 -0.96
C TYR A 839 9.05 10.29 -0.82
N ARG A 840 9.72 9.20 -1.10
CA ARG A 840 9.18 7.87 -0.89
C ARG A 840 9.71 7.32 0.41
N ARG A 841 8.80 6.99 1.28
CA ARG A 841 9.08 6.30 2.53
C ARG A 841 8.74 4.82 2.36
N VAL A 842 9.68 3.97 2.69
CA VAL A 842 9.48 2.52 2.70
C VAL A 842 9.79 2.01 4.10
N LEU A 843 8.80 1.38 4.69
CA LEU A 843 8.96 0.68 5.96
C LEU A 843 8.81 -0.80 5.68
N SER A 844 9.80 -1.59 6.04
CA SER A 844 9.78 -3.02 5.80
C SER A 844 10.21 -3.83 7.00
N THR A 845 9.66 -5.03 7.08
CA THR A 845 9.94 -6.01 8.11
C THR A 845 10.38 -7.30 7.46
N LEU A 846 11.49 -7.87 7.92
CA LEU A 846 12.01 -9.14 7.44
C LEU A 846 11.42 -10.30 8.24
N TYR A 847 10.91 -11.29 7.53
CA TYR A 847 10.36 -12.52 8.08
C TYR A 847 11.04 -13.77 7.53
N VAL A 848 11.09 -14.79 8.34
CA VAL A 848 11.32 -16.17 7.88
C VAL A 848 10.05 -16.98 8.05
N THR A 849 9.75 -17.85 7.09
CA THR A 849 8.58 -18.72 7.17
C THR A 849 8.90 -20.13 6.70
N ASN A 850 8.16 -21.10 7.26
CA ASN A 850 8.20 -22.50 6.91
C ASN A 850 6.87 -22.94 6.31
N GLY A 851 6.90 -23.94 5.42
CA GLY A 851 5.68 -24.61 4.95
C GLY A 851 5.05 -24.02 3.71
N LEU A 852 5.60 -22.97 3.09
CA LEU A 852 5.20 -22.53 1.76
C LEU A 852 5.48 -23.64 0.72
N ARG A 853 4.50 -23.99 -0.12
CA ARG A 853 4.60 -25.07 -1.11
C ARG A 853 4.00 -24.70 -2.45
#